data_e964168f1bf027f9f5ec7b6334dedccc
#
_entry.id   e964168f1bf027f9f5ec7b6334dedccc
#
_cell.length_a   1.000
_cell.length_b   1.000
_cell.length_c   1.000
_cell.angle_alpha   90.00
_cell.angle_beta   90.00
_cell.angle_gamma   90.00
#
_symmetry.space_group_name_H-M   'P 1'
#
loop_
_entity.id
_entity.type
_entity.pdbx_description
1 polymer ?
#
loop_
_entity_poly.entity_id
_entity_poly.type
_entity_poly.pdbx_seq_one_letter_code
_entity_poly.pdbx_strand_id
1 'polypeptide(L)'
;MFQIQSFTCEGLRDHLVTDCAAPTFAYFVSSDRAGASVQSAELTVNGWTIRNPDQCGTRYAGQPLKPFMTYTATLTVTSDSGETDTARMTFETGRMDTPWQGKWITDGAYVFKEKKVSPVPMVFRKALTLRGEIAQAKLYATAMGIYELNIDGQKVGERYFAPGFTSYAHQLMYQTYDVTDMLHSGSCITATVAGGWAVGSFVFTRVNRVTADRQALLAELRITYRDGRTEVIGTDESWQVTEDGPVRMADFYDGETYDATVSLDKAAWRSAVQERLRVKPKLMADYGADVKEHETFAPVSCKKLGNALIYDFGQNFAGVVRLTVTGKRGQKITIRHSEVLNPDGTLNTAFLRTAKATATYICKDGKQTWSPRLTYMGFRYISVEGVREEDVQVTGVMLYSDIQQTGSFRCSNEMLNRLQENIVRSAKSNFMDIPTDCPQRDERMGWTGDIAVFAPTAAFNFDMNRFLDKWLLDMQAEQLPTGGLPNTVPVQGYGFPATMPKMAVAWWGDACVLVPWAQYMARGDVGVLRRMYPTMKKYVNACRFWCGFGFGKHRYLWEMPGILGFGDWVAPDVPQMSQWQGRIKWTGTASLCNTSALLAKIADILGETQDAKHYRALSEKTADAYCSLLTDGNGKLLEEFQTAYVLPIYLNMFPTQQIREKAAANLAALAKRNDWCIGTGFPGTPYILFALCDNGQVDAAYHMLLNTKCPSWLYEVKAGATTIWERWDGLDENGVCPIGDDGTDKMISYNHYASGAVGDFLYRRIAGIEPTEAGYKTFRVKPILGGGLTSASAKVRTPYGDASVQWETAADTFTVTVCVPVGTRCELTLPDGTSQILASGTHTATCSIS
;
A
#
# COMPACT_ATOMS: atom_id res chain seq x y z
N MET A 1 -34.28 -7.41 11.92
CA MET A 1 -34.13 -7.87 10.52
C MET A 1 -32.74 -8.48 10.36
N PHE A 2 -32.66 -9.68 9.79
CA PHE A 2 -31.42 -10.40 9.51
C PHE A 2 -31.11 -10.29 8.01
N GLN A 3 -29.92 -9.78 7.62
CA GLN A 3 -29.60 -9.49 6.22
C GLN A 3 -28.15 -9.78 5.87
N ILE A 4 -27.92 -10.23 4.63
CA ILE A 4 -26.58 -10.31 4.01
C ILE A 4 -26.17 -8.90 3.58
N GLN A 5 -25.15 -8.34 4.25
CA GLN A 5 -24.62 -7.01 3.99
C GLN A 5 -23.53 -7.02 2.93
N SER A 6 -22.84 -8.15 2.81
CA SER A 6 -21.77 -8.32 1.84
C SER A 6 -21.74 -9.75 1.35
N PHE A 7 -21.58 -9.91 0.05
CA PHE A 7 -21.25 -11.16 -0.61
C PHE A 7 -20.27 -10.83 -1.74
N THR A 8 -19.09 -11.46 -1.72
CA THR A 8 -17.97 -11.11 -2.61
C THR A 8 -17.36 -12.34 -3.24
N CYS A 9 -16.77 -12.17 -4.41
CA CYS A 9 -15.88 -13.11 -5.08
C CYS A 9 -14.52 -12.44 -5.25
N GLU A 10 -13.44 -13.07 -4.79
CA GLU A 10 -12.08 -12.48 -4.80
C GLU A 10 -12.04 -11.06 -4.17
N GLY A 11 -12.89 -10.81 -3.15
CA GLY A 11 -12.99 -9.54 -2.45
C GLY A 11 -13.79 -8.44 -3.17
N LEU A 12 -14.36 -8.68 -4.36
CA LEU A 12 -15.19 -7.73 -5.10
C LEU A 12 -16.66 -8.15 -5.13
N ARG A 13 -17.55 -7.15 -5.20
CA ARG A 13 -19.00 -7.33 -5.36
C ARG A 13 -19.43 -7.29 -6.81
N ASP A 14 -18.83 -6.40 -7.60
CA ASP A 14 -19.24 -6.08 -8.96
C ASP A 14 -18.03 -6.03 -9.90
N HIS A 15 -18.26 -6.22 -11.19
CA HIS A 15 -17.27 -6.07 -12.27
C HIS A 15 -16.01 -6.92 -12.12
N LEU A 16 -16.11 -8.06 -11.44
CA LEU A 16 -14.98 -8.96 -11.30
C LEU A 16 -14.74 -9.74 -12.59
N VAL A 17 -13.52 -9.63 -13.13
CA VAL A 17 -12.96 -10.56 -14.11
C VAL A 17 -11.77 -11.26 -13.46
N THR A 18 -11.79 -12.58 -13.43
CA THR A 18 -10.73 -13.37 -12.79
C THR A 18 -10.19 -14.47 -13.69
N ASP A 19 -8.86 -14.71 -13.61
CA ASP A 19 -8.24 -15.91 -14.19
C ASP A 19 -8.17 -17.07 -13.18
N CYS A 20 -8.69 -16.88 -11.98
CA CYS A 20 -8.70 -17.93 -10.96
C CYS A 20 -9.73 -19.00 -11.27
N ALA A 21 -9.27 -20.22 -11.55
CA ALA A 21 -10.16 -21.36 -11.80
C ALA A 21 -10.95 -21.81 -10.56
N ALA A 22 -10.55 -21.38 -9.38
CA ALA A 22 -11.16 -21.70 -8.10
C ALA A 22 -11.22 -20.45 -7.20
N PRO A 23 -12.10 -19.48 -7.55
CA PRO A 23 -12.19 -18.23 -6.81
C PRO A 23 -12.69 -18.42 -5.38
N THR A 24 -12.37 -17.45 -4.51
CA THR A 24 -12.76 -17.45 -3.10
C THR A 24 -13.97 -16.54 -2.90
N PHE A 25 -14.98 -17.05 -2.19
CA PHE A 25 -16.19 -16.31 -1.82
C PHE A 25 -16.18 -16.00 -0.33
N ALA A 26 -16.59 -14.79 0.02
CA ALA A 26 -16.73 -14.35 1.41
C ALA A 26 -18.04 -13.59 1.59
N TYR A 27 -18.57 -13.58 2.83
CA TYR A 27 -19.81 -12.87 3.13
C TYR A 27 -19.88 -12.47 4.60
N PHE A 28 -20.70 -11.46 4.89
CA PHE A 28 -21.12 -11.18 6.26
C PHE A 28 -22.58 -10.73 6.34
N VAL A 29 -23.14 -10.89 7.52
CA VAL A 29 -24.55 -10.59 7.80
C VAL A 29 -24.65 -9.57 8.93
N SER A 30 -25.79 -8.87 9.01
CA SER A 30 -26.16 -8.05 10.15
C SER A 30 -27.49 -8.50 10.74
N SER A 31 -27.74 -8.13 12.00
CA SER A 31 -29.02 -8.37 12.67
C SER A 31 -29.28 -7.27 13.70
N ASP A 32 -30.54 -6.83 13.81
CA ASP A 32 -30.99 -5.92 14.86
C ASP A 32 -31.17 -6.63 16.22
N ARG A 33 -31.13 -7.97 16.22
CA ARG A 33 -31.32 -8.78 17.42
C ARG A 33 -29.95 -9.03 18.09
N ALA A 34 -29.85 -8.70 19.37
CA ALA A 34 -28.70 -9.05 20.19
C ALA A 34 -28.60 -10.59 20.33
N GLY A 35 -27.37 -11.11 20.29
CA GLY A 35 -27.08 -12.53 20.37
C GLY A 35 -27.43 -13.31 19.09
N ALA A 36 -27.78 -12.63 17.99
CA ALA A 36 -28.04 -13.30 16.71
C ALA A 36 -26.83 -14.09 16.22
N SER A 37 -27.09 -15.24 15.61
CA SER A 37 -26.04 -16.05 15.00
C SER A 37 -26.52 -16.67 13.68
N VAL A 38 -25.58 -17.11 12.84
CA VAL A 38 -25.86 -17.88 11.63
C VAL A 38 -26.08 -19.33 12.02
N GLN A 39 -27.28 -19.86 11.77
CA GLN A 39 -27.62 -21.25 12.00
C GLN A 39 -27.15 -22.12 10.83
N SER A 40 -27.40 -21.68 9.62
CA SER A 40 -26.94 -22.37 8.41
C SER A 40 -26.73 -21.40 7.26
N ALA A 41 -25.84 -21.78 6.34
CA ALA A 41 -25.66 -21.08 5.08
C ALA A 41 -25.46 -22.08 3.95
N GLU A 42 -25.84 -21.69 2.74
CA GLU A 42 -25.65 -22.50 1.52
C GLU A 42 -25.16 -21.59 0.39
N LEU A 43 -24.00 -21.93 -0.18
CA LEU A 43 -23.43 -21.27 -1.36
C LEU A 43 -23.51 -22.20 -2.56
N THR A 44 -24.11 -21.72 -3.65
CA THR A 44 -24.21 -22.43 -4.93
C THR A 44 -23.54 -21.62 -6.04
N VAL A 45 -22.65 -22.27 -6.81
CA VAL A 45 -21.94 -21.70 -7.95
C VAL A 45 -21.82 -22.75 -9.04
N ASN A 46 -22.30 -22.50 -10.25
CA ASN A 46 -22.15 -23.40 -11.41
C ASN A 46 -22.48 -24.89 -11.10
N GLY A 47 -23.56 -25.12 -10.38
CA GLY A 47 -24.02 -26.48 -9.97
C GLY A 47 -23.25 -27.10 -8.79
N TRP A 48 -22.21 -26.48 -8.31
CA TRP A 48 -21.54 -26.85 -7.06
C TRP A 48 -22.23 -26.17 -5.88
N THR A 49 -22.49 -26.91 -4.83
CA THR A 49 -23.12 -26.40 -3.62
C THR A 49 -22.31 -26.82 -2.40
N ILE A 50 -22.07 -25.88 -1.49
CA ILE A 50 -21.45 -26.12 -0.19
C ILE A 50 -22.35 -25.59 0.92
N ARG A 51 -22.51 -26.38 2.01
CA ARG A 51 -23.20 -25.98 3.22
C ARG A 51 -22.24 -25.41 4.25
N ASN A 52 -22.68 -24.38 4.94
CA ASN A 52 -21.93 -23.65 5.95
C ASN A 52 -20.53 -23.18 5.46
N PRO A 53 -20.50 -22.44 4.33
CA PRO A 53 -19.27 -21.86 3.84
C PRO A 53 -18.65 -20.93 4.90
N ASP A 54 -17.32 -20.92 4.99
CA ASP A 54 -16.60 -20.02 5.87
C ASP A 54 -16.83 -18.56 5.43
N GLN A 55 -17.23 -17.70 6.37
CA GLN A 55 -17.48 -16.28 6.12
C GLN A 55 -16.22 -15.54 5.68
N CYS A 56 -15.06 -15.90 6.24
CA CYS A 56 -13.77 -15.29 5.91
C CYS A 56 -13.25 -15.65 4.52
N GLY A 57 -13.68 -16.79 3.97
CA GLY A 57 -13.27 -17.21 2.63
C GLY A 57 -13.51 -18.69 2.35
N THR A 58 -14.41 -18.99 1.42
CA THR A 58 -14.67 -20.35 0.93
C THR A 58 -14.22 -20.45 -0.52
N ARG A 59 -13.23 -21.31 -0.76
CA ARG A 59 -12.72 -21.56 -2.10
C ARG A 59 -13.65 -22.45 -2.89
N TYR A 60 -13.95 -22.06 -4.14
CA TYR A 60 -14.70 -22.88 -5.09
C TYR A 60 -13.99 -24.21 -5.35
N ALA A 61 -14.75 -25.32 -5.27
CA ALA A 61 -14.24 -26.68 -5.48
C ALA A 61 -15.13 -27.50 -6.44
N GLY A 62 -15.92 -26.82 -7.28
CA GLY A 62 -16.75 -27.44 -8.31
C GLY A 62 -15.98 -27.78 -9.59
N GLN A 63 -16.73 -28.00 -10.66
CA GLN A 63 -16.14 -28.22 -11.99
C GLN A 63 -15.31 -27.01 -12.41
N PRO A 64 -14.14 -27.19 -13.05
CA PRO A 64 -13.28 -26.11 -13.47
C PRO A 64 -14.06 -25.06 -14.28
N LEU A 65 -13.89 -23.78 -13.91
CA LEU A 65 -14.48 -22.67 -14.65
C LEU A 65 -13.86 -22.58 -16.04
N LYS A 66 -14.64 -22.17 -17.03
CA LYS A 66 -14.20 -22.01 -18.42
C LYS A 66 -13.85 -20.54 -18.71
N PRO A 67 -12.91 -20.24 -19.62
CA PRO A 67 -12.57 -18.86 -19.97
C PRO A 67 -13.73 -18.15 -20.66
N PHE A 68 -13.78 -16.81 -20.53
CA PHE A 68 -14.76 -15.91 -21.16
C PHE A 68 -16.22 -16.21 -20.83
N MET A 69 -16.51 -16.68 -19.64
CA MET A 69 -17.85 -17.05 -19.20
C MET A 69 -18.29 -16.17 -18.04
N THR A 70 -19.58 -15.89 -18.00
CA THR A 70 -20.25 -15.27 -16.85
C THR A 70 -20.84 -16.35 -15.97
N TYR A 71 -20.60 -16.27 -14.68
CA TYR A 71 -21.13 -17.19 -13.67
C TYR A 71 -21.97 -16.44 -12.64
N THR A 72 -22.95 -17.12 -12.11
CA THR A 72 -23.79 -16.62 -10.99
C THR A 72 -23.48 -17.44 -9.74
N ALA A 73 -23.19 -16.73 -8.65
CA ALA A 73 -23.12 -17.29 -7.31
C ALA A 73 -24.37 -16.88 -6.53
N THR A 74 -24.96 -17.82 -5.80
CA THR A 74 -26.12 -17.59 -4.93
C THR A 74 -25.76 -18.03 -3.52
N LEU A 75 -25.94 -17.15 -2.55
CA LEU A 75 -25.77 -17.40 -1.14
C LEU A 75 -27.10 -17.25 -0.42
N THR A 76 -27.50 -18.27 0.33
CA THR A 76 -28.66 -18.22 1.23
C THR A 76 -28.19 -18.44 2.66
N VAL A 77 -28.59 -17.58 3.58
CA VAL A 77 -28.18 -17.64 5.00
C VAL A 77 -29.42 -17.62 5.87
N THR A 78 -29.48 -18.52 6.87
CA THR A 78 -30.54 -18.61 7.85
C THR A 78 -30.00 -18.34 9.26
N SER A 79 -30.69 -17.47 9.99
CA SER A 79 -30.38 -17.13 11.38
C SER A 79 -30.88 -18.22 12.35
N ASP A 80 -30.39 -18.17 13.58
CA ASP A 80 -30.84 -18.99 14.70
C ASP A 80 -32.32 -18.77 15.09
N SER A 81 -32.94 -17.64 14.66
CA SER A 81 -34.38 -17.38 14.80
C SER A 81 -35.21 -17.87 13.61
N GLY A 82 -34.59 -18.44 12.57
CA GLY A 82 -35.24 -18.93 11.36
C GLY A 82 -35.49 -17.86 10.29
N GLU A 83 -35.00 -16.61 10.47
CA GLU A 83 -35.02 -15.60 9.41
C GLU A 83 -34.01 -15.99 8.32
N THR A 84 -34.44 -15.87 7.06
CA THR A 84 -33.57 -16.24 5.90
C THR A 84 -33.42 -15.07 4.96
N ASP A 85 -32.20 -14.88 4.45
CA ASP A 85 -31.91 -13.92 3.38
C ASP A 85 -31.07 -14.57 2.28
N THR A 86 -31.21 -14.07 1.05
CA THR A 86 -30.53 -14.61 -0.13
C THR A 86 -29.93 -13.49 -0.97
N ALA A 87 -28.64 -13.60 -1.23
CA ALA A 87 -27.90 -12.71 -2.11
C ALA A 87 -27.43 -13.43 -3.39
N ARG A 88 -27.36 -12.68 -4.49
CA ARG A 88 -26.81 -13.16 -5.76
C ARG A 88 -25.77 -12.18 -6.27
N MET A 89 -24.73 -12.73 -6.88
CA MET A 89 -23.73 -11.97 -7.60
C MET A 89 -23.33 -12.65 -8.90
N THR A 90 -22.86 -11.89 -9.86
CA THR A 90 -22.26 -12.37 -11.09
C THR A 90 -20.79 -12.03 -11.14
N PHE A 91 -19.99 -12.90 -11.72
CA PHE A 91 -18.59 -12.65 -12.02
C PHE A 91 -18.24 -13.26 -13.36
N GLU A 92 -17.17 -12.77 -13.97
CA GLU A 92 -16.68 -13.24 -15.26
C GLU A 92 -15.31 -13.91 -15.09
N THR A 93 -15.06 -14.94 -15.89
CA THR A 93 -13.71 -15.43 -16.09
C THR A 93 -13.04 -14.68 -17.24
N GLY A 94 -11.79 -14.36 -17.04
CA GLY A 94 -10.94 -13.74 -18.05
C GLY A 94 -10.44 -14.76 -19.09
N ARG A 95 -9.23 -14.52 -19.55
CA ARG A 95 -8.61 -15.39 -20.55
C ARG A 95 -8.16 -16.73 -20.00
N MET A 96 -7.85 -16.77 -18.72
CA MET A 96 -7.24 -17.94 -18.06
C MET A 96 -6.00 -18.40 -18.87
N ASP A 97 -5.93 -19.67 -19.27
CA ASP A 97 -4.83 -20.22 -20.05
C ASP A 97 -5.04 -20.13 -21.57
N THR A 98 -6.07 -19.38 -22.04
CA THR A 98 -6.34 -19.22 -23.47
C THR A 98 -5.22 -18.42 -24.13
N PRO A 99 -4.56 -18.95 -25.18
CA PRO A 99 -3.51 -18.23 -25.89
C PRO A 99 -4.02 -16.92 -26.51
N TRP A 100 -3.18 -15.90 -26.49
CA TRP A 100 -3.44 -14.67 -27.20
C TRP A 100 -3.35 -14.89 -28.71
N GLN A 101 -4.30 -14.36 -29.47
CA GLN A 101 -4.25 -14.29 -30.93
C GLN A 101 -3.49 -13.02 -31.36
N GLY A 102 -3.63 -11.93 -30.60
CA GLY A 102 -2.84 -10.73 -30.77
C GLY A 102 -1.34 -10.96 -30.53
N LYS A 103 -0.54 -10.14 -31.15
CA LYS A 103 0.90 -10.14 -31.02
C LYS A 103 1.36 -8.86 -30.36
N TRP A 104 2.50 -8.91 -29.66
CA TRP A 104 3.17 -7.69 -29.22
C TRP A 104 3.55 -6.86 -30.43
N ILE A 105 3.13 -5.60 -30.49
CA ILE A 105 3.46 -4.67 -31.56
C ILE A 105 4.17 -3.43 -31.04
N THR A 106 5.03 -2.86 -31.89
CA THR A 106 5.80 -1.65 -31.61
C THR A 106 6.05 -0.86 -32.90
N ASP A 107 6.76 0.26 -32.79
CA ASP A 107 7.32 0.97 -33.93
C ASP A 107 8.67 0.37 -34.36
N GLY A 108 8.76 -0.21 -35.53
CA GLY A 108 9.99 -0.82 -36.05
C GLY A 108 11.10 0.18 -36.38
N ALA A 109 10.75 1.43 -36.66
CA ALA A 109 11.71 2.49 -36.98
C ALA A 109 12.28 3.15 -35.71
N TYR A 110 11.63 2.97 -34.55
CA TYR A 110 12.02 3.62 -33.33
C TYR A 110 13.25 2.99 -32.71
N VAL A 111 14.30 3.79 -32.49
CA VAL A 111 15.54 3.37 -31.81
C VAL A 111 15.84 4.37 -30.70
N PHE A 112 15.37 4.08 -29.51
CA PHE A 112 15.69 4.89 -28.34
C PHE A 112 17.02 4.46 -27.70
N LYS A 113 18.02 5.37 -27.69
CA LYS A 113 19.36 5.10 -27.15
C LYS A 113 19.75 6.02 -26.01
N GLU A 114 18.98 7.06 -25.74
CA GLU A 114 19.29 8.05 -24.73
C GLU A 114 19.25 7.44 -23.33
N LYS A 115 20.28 7.68 -22.52
CA LYS A 115 20.38 7.21 -21.15
C LYS A 115 19.69 8.19 -20.20
N LYS A 116 19.13 7.67 -19.12
CA LYS A 116 18.55 8.49 -18.03
C LYS A 116 17.32 9.33 -18.39
N VAL A 117 16.71 9.12 -19.55
CA VAL A 117 15.46 9.77 -19.98
C VAL A 117 14.42 8.73 -20.39
N SER A 118 13.15 9.07 -20.24
CA SER A 118 12.06 8.28 -20.76
C SER A 118 11.87 8.51 -22.27
N PRO A 119 11.49 7.48 -23.03
CA PRO A 119 11.22 7.63 -24.45
C PRO A 119 9.94 8.45 -24.73
N VAL A 120 9.85 9.02 -25.92
CA VAL A 120 8.61 9.67 -26.39
C VAL A 120 7.48 8.64 -26.41
N PRO A 121 6.28 8.97 -25.91
CA PRO A 121 5.13 8.07 -26.00
C PRO A 121 4.74 7.74 -27.45
N MET A 122 4.41 6.47 -27.69
CA MET A 122 3.90 5.99 -28.98
C MET A 122 2.38 6.00 -28.96
N VAL A 123 1.76 6.37 -30.08
CA VAL A 123 0.32 6.22 -30.29
C VAL A 123 0.08 5.13 -31.33
N PHE A 124 -0.66 4.10 -30.94
CA PHE A 124 -1.14 3.04 -31.81
C PHE A 124 -2.59 3.32 -32.20
N ARG A 125 -3.00 2.90 -33.43
CA ARG A 125 -4.41 2.96 -33.83
C ARG A 125 -4.84 1.79 -34.70
N LYS A 126 -6.14 1.46 -34.61
CA LYS A 126 -6.81 0.49 -35.44
C LYS A 126 -8.23 0.93 -35.76
N ALA A 127 -8.54 1.16 -37.05
CA ALA A 127 -9.91 1.32 -37.51
C ALA A 127 -10.59 -0.07 -37.58
N LEU A 128 -11.83 -0.14 -37.12
CA LEU A 128 -12.60 -1.38 -37.04
C LEU A 128 -13.62 -1.46 -38.20
N THR A 129 -13.78 -2.66 -38.73
CA THR A 129 -14.87 -3.02 -39.63
C THR A 129 -15.69 -4.11 -38.99
N LEU A 130 -16.87 -3.76 -38.46
CA LEU A 130 -17.75 -4.69 -37.75
C LEU A 130 -18.62 -5.47 -38.72
N ARG A 131 -18.93 -6.72 -38.42
CA ARG A 131 -19.61 -7.69 -39.31
C ARG A 131 -21.06 -7.95 -38.90
N GLY A 132 -21.64 -7.18 -37.97
CA GLY A 132 -23.01 -7.36 -37.50
C GLY A 132 -23.32 -6.49 -36.29
N GLU A 133 -24.52 -6.68 -35.72
CA GLU A 133 -24.92 -6.06 -34.49
C GLU A 133 -24.19 -6.71 -33.26
N ILE A 134 -23.60 -5.89 -32.43
CA ILE A 134 -22.86 -6.33 -31.23
C ILE A 134 -23.84 -6.73 -30.15
N ALA A 135 -23.67 -7.91 -29.58
CA ALA A 135 -24.31 -8.33 -28.32
C ALA A 135 -23.39 -8.03 -27.11
N GLN A 136 -22.08 -8.25 -27.27
CA GLN A 136 -21.07 -7.97 -26.24
C GLN A 136 -19.72 -7.76 -26.89
N ALA A 137 -18.94 -6.80 -26.36
CA ALA A 137 -17.56 -6.58 -26.77
C ALA A 137 -16.64 -6.34 -25.57
N LYS A 138 -15.62 -7.17 -25.43
CA LYS A 138 -14.61 -7.08 -24.36
C LYS A 138 -13.24 -6.81 -24.97
N LEU A 139 -12.56 -5.76 -24.47
CA LEU A 139 -11.21 -5.40 -24.86
C LEU A 139 -10.23 -5.80 -23.75
N TYR A 140 -9.31 -6.69 -24.10
CA TYR A 140 -8.21 -7.14 -23.24
C TYR A 140 -6.94 -6.43 -23.68
N ALA A 141 -6.22 -5.79 -22.76
CA ALA A 141 -5.02 -5.03 -23.12
C ALA A 141 -3.95 -5.05 -22.03
N THR A 142 -2.71 -4.99 -22.47
CA THR A 142 -1.51 -4.80 -21.64
C THR A 142 -0.40 -4.15 -22.45
N ALA A 143 0.66 -3.67 -21.78
CA ALA A 143 1.78 -3.02 -22.44
C ALA A 143 3.13 -3.28 -21.76
N MET A 144 4.21 -3.21 -22.51
CA MET A 144 5.54 -2.92 -22.01
C MET A 144 5.71 -1.40 -21.93
N GLY A 145 5.38 -0.83 -20.78
CA GLY A 145 5.20 0.58 -20.50
C GLY A 145 3.92 0.81 -19.71
N ILE A 146 3.40 2.02 -19.73
CA ILE A 146 2.06 2.35 -19.24
C ILE A 146 1.22 2.87 -20.39
N TYR A 147 -0.10 2.60 -20.39
CA TYR A 147 -0.95 2.94 -21.52
C TYR A 147 -2.27 3.59 -21.10
N GLU A 148 -2.82 4.36 -22.02
CA GLU A 148 -4.20 4.84 -22.02
C GLU A 148 -4.88 4.45 -23.33
N LEU A 149 -6.08 3.87 -23.25
CA LEU A 149 -6.90 3.49 -24.40
C LEU A 149 -8.02 4.50 -24.64
N ASN A 150 -8.31 4.75 -25.93
CA ASN A 150 -9.48 5.53 -26.34
C ASN A 150 -10.18 4.84 -27.51
N ILE A 151 -11.50 5.01 -27.61
CA ILE A 151 -12.31 4.65 -28.77
C ILE A 151 -12.99 5.94 -29.26
N ASP A 152 -12.72 6.31 -30.50
CA ASP A 152 -13.25 7.55 -31.13
C ASP A 152 -12.98 8.81 -30.28
N GLY A 153 -11.82 8.84 -29.57
CA GLY A 153 -11.39 9.93 -28.70
C GLY A 153 -11.98 9.89 -27.29
N GLN A 154 -12.89 8.96 -26.99
CA GLN A 154 -13.40 8.74 -25.64
C GLN A 154 -12.51 7.75 -24.89
N LYS A 155 -12.06 8.12 -23.69
CA LYS A 155 -11.23 7.24 -22.84
C LYS A 155 -11.97 5.96 -22.46
N VAL A 156 -11.25 4.82 -22.53
CA VAL A 156 -11.71 3.51 -22.08
C VAL A 156 -11.32 3.29 -20.63
N GLY A 157 -12.32 3.15 -19.75
CA GLY A 157 -12.12 2.94 -18.32
C GLY A 157 -11.59 4.17 -17.58
N GLU A 158 -11.40 4.03 -16.27
CA GLU A 158 -11.01 5.15 -15.38
C GLU A 158 -9.57 5.03 -14.88
N ARG A 159 -8.96 3.86 -15.00
CA ARG A 159 -7.65 3.55 -14.47
C ARG A 159 -6.55 4.46 -14.99
N TYR A 160 -5.64 4.83 -14.10
CA TYR A 160 -4.34 5.44 -14.40
C TYR A 160 -3.26 4.35 -14.43
N PHE A 161 -2.22 4.58 -15.21
CA PHE A 161 -0.98 3.79 -15.26
C PHE A 161 -1.16 2.29 -15.55
N ALA A 162 -2.22 1.90 -16.30
CA ALA A 162 -2.33 0.53 -16.79
C ALA A 162 -1.05 0.12 -17.56
N PRO A 163 -0.56 -1.11 -17.47
CA PRO A 163 -1.12 -2.29 -16.81
C PRO A 163 -0.86 -2.36 -15.30
N GLY A 164 -0.13 -1.40 -14.72
CA GLY A 164 0.20 -1.32 -13.32
C GLY A 164 1.67 -1.61 -13.02
N PHE A 165 2.09 -1.33 -11.79
CA PHE A 165 3.45 -1.58 -11.31
C PHE A 165 3.58 -3.02 -10.79
N THR A 166 4.26 -3.88 -11.53
CA THR A 166 4.48 -5.27 -11.20
C THR A 166 5.89 -5.71 -11.62
N SER A 167 6.27 -6.93 -11.28
CA SER A 167 7.55 -7.53 -11.72
C SER A 167 7.50 -7.94 -13.19
N TYR A 168 7.63 -6.98 -14.10
CA TYR A 168 7.49 -7.13 -15.54
C TYR A 168 8.35 -8.25 -16.16
N ALA A 169 9.40 -8.68 -15.48
CA ALA A 169 10.21 -9.80 -15.92
C ALA A 169 9.54 -11.17 -15.68
N HIS A 170 8.63 -11.24 -14.69
CA HIS A 170 8.04 -12.49 -14.21
C HIS A 170 6.54 -12.58 -14.48
N GLN A 171 5.82 -11.49 -14.24
CA GLN A 171 4.37 -11.43 -14.38
C GLN A 171 3.93 -10.05 -14.86
N LEU A 172 2.84 -10.02 -15.64
CA LEU A 172 2.29 -8.79 -16.19
C LEU A 172 0.77 -8.88 -16.20
N MET A 173 0.12 -7.87 -15.66
CA MET A 173 -1.34 -7.80 -15.63
C MET A 173 -1.87 -7.37 -16.99
N TYR A 174 -3.02 -7.90 -17.38
CA TYR A 174 -3.83 -7.33 -18.45
C TYR A 174 -5.16 -6.85 -17.89
N GLN A 175 -5.66 -5.74 -18.40
CA GLN A 175 -6.95 -5.19 -18.07
C GLN A 175 -8.02 -5.72 -19.00
N THR A 176 -9.26 -5.81 -18.50
CA THR A 176 -10.45 -6.19 -19.26
C THR A 176 -11.45 -5.03 -19.21
N TYR A 177 -11.86 -4.56 -20.36
CA TYR A 177 -12.81 -3.46 -20.49
C TYR A 177 -14.06 -3.92 -21.22
N ASP A 178 -15.25 -3.61 -20.69
CA ASP A 178 -16.48 -3.71 -21.47
C ASP A 178 -16.58 -2.48 -22.37
N VAL A 179 -16.56 -2.70 -23.66
CA VAL A 179 -16.62 -1.63 -24.68
C VAL A 179 -17.83 -1.80 -25.59
N THR A 180 -18.82 -2.58 -25.15
CA THR A 180 -20.01 -2.92 -25.95
C THR A 180 -20.71 -1.67 -26.49
N ASP A 181 -20.98 -0.70 -25.62
CA ASP A 181 -21.70 0.53 -25.95
C ASP A 181 -20.82 1.62 -26.60
N MET A 182 -19.51 1.42 -26.65
CA MET A 182 -18.56 2.36 -27.24
C MET A 182 -18.31 2.09 -28.74
N LEU A 183 -18.69 0.91 -29.24
CA LEU A 183 -18.32 0.45 -30.57
C LEU A 183 -19.45 0.61 -31.58
N HIS A 184 -19.08 1.11 -32.76
CA HIS A 184 -19.90 1.13 -33.95
C HIS A 184 -19.06 0.83 -35.21
N SER A 185 -19.68 0.59 -36.34
CA SER A 185 -18.92 0.36 -37.57
C SER A 185 -18.13 1.60 -37.98
N GLY A 186 -16.82 1.44 -38.11
CA GLY A 186 -15.88 2.53 -38.40
C GLY A 186 -15.20 3.10 -37.14
N SER A 187 -15.54 2.64 -35.93
CA SER A 187 -14.84 3.04 -34.69
C SER A 187 -13.33 2.82 -34.80
N CYS A 188 -12.58 3.72 -34.20
CA CYS A 188 -11.12 3.68 -34.16
C CYS A 188 -10.63 3.52 -32.71
N ILE A 189 -9.97 2.42 -32.44
CA ILE A 189 -9.24 2.22 -31.16
C ILE A 189 -7.90 2.94 -31.28
N THR A 190 -7.56 3.74 -30.27
CA THR A 190 -6.22 4.32 -30.10
C THR A 190 -5.64 3.95 -28.74
N ALA A 191 -4.33 3.73 -28.69
CA ALA A 191 -3.59 3.48 -27.45
C ALA A 191 -2.36 4.37 -27.39
N THR A 192 -2.27 5.23 -26.38
CA THR A 192 -1.02 5.97 -26.08
C THR A 192 -0.22 5.15 -25.09
N VAL A 193 1.01 4.78 -25.44
CA VAL A 193 1.91 3.97 -24.61
C VAL A 193 3.15 4.78 -24.28
N ALA A 194 3.35 5.08 -22.98
CA ALA A 194 4.55 5.73 -22.46
C ALA A 194 5.52 4.70 -21.88
N GLY A 195 6.76 5.12 -21.61
CA GLY A 195 7.81 4.23 -21.09
C GLY A 195 7.47 3.56 -19.76
N GLY A 196 6.83 4.29 -18.86
CA GLY A 196 6.42 3.77 -17.54
C GLY A 196 7.55 3.05 -16.80
N TRP A 197 7.21 2.01 -16.06
CA TRP A 197 8.17 1.23 -15.27
C TRP A 197 9.01 0.24 -16.11
N ALA A 198 8.55 -0.17 -17.29
CA ALA A 198 9.26 -1.16 -18.12
C ALA A 198 10.38 -0.57 -18.96
N VAL A 199 10.20 0.63 -19.49
CA VAL A 199 11.09 1.29 -20.47
C VAL A 199 11.52 2.67 -20.01
N GLY A 200 10.70 3.37 -19.24
CA GLY A 200 10.94 4.73 -18.76
C GLY A 200 12.15 4.84 -17.83
N SER A 201 12.57 6.06 -17.57
CA SER A 201 13.62 6.38 -16.61
C SER A 201 13.07 6.22 -15.19
N PHE A 202 13.73 5.43 -14.36
CA PHE A 202 13.25 5.11 -13.02
C PHE A 202 14.39 5.00 -12.01
N VAL A 203 14.08 5.06 -10.72
CA VAL A 203 14.98 5.08 -9.55
C VAL A 203 16.00 6.23 -9.57
N PHE A 204 16.70 6.51 -8.47
CA PHE A 204 17.64 7.64 -8.35
C PHE A 204 18.88 7.52 -9.26
N THR A 205 19.19 6.33 -9.79
CA THR A 205 20.22 6.17 -10.83
C THR A 205 19.71 6.51 -12.24
N ARG A 206 18.40 6.76 -12.37
CA ARG A 206 17.72 7.08 -13.64
C ARG A 206 17.96 6.02 -14.72
N VAL A 207 17.94 4.75 -14.32
CA VAL A 207 18.01 3.62 -15.28
C VAL A 207 16.75 3.58 -16.14
N ASN A 208 16.89 3.24 -17.40
CA ASN A 208 15.78 3.06 -18.33
C ASN A 208 15.93 1.76 -19.12
N ARG A 209 14.89 1.35 -19.84
CA ARG A 209 14.85 0.12 -20.65
C ARG A 209 15.21 -1.13 -19.84
N VAL A 210 14.70 -1.20 -18.62
CA VAL A 210 15.05 -2.27 -17.68
C VAL A 210 14.50 -3.60 -18.16
N THR A 211 13.25 -3.63 -18.58
CA THR A 211 12.55 -4.86 -18.96
C THR A 211 12.41 -5.02 -20.47
N ALA A 212 12.19 -3.94 -21.20
CA ALA A 212 12.06 -3.92 -22.65
C ALA A 212 12.90 -2.79 -23.27
N ASP A 213 13.30 -2.95 -24.53
CA ASP A 213 14.12 -1.94 -25.22
C ASP A 213 13.29 -0.75 -25.71
N ARG A 214 11.99 -0.98 -25.92
CA ARG A 214 11.01 0.01 -26.38
C ARG A 214 9.61 -0.34 -25.88
N GLN A 215 8.70 0.62 -25.99
CA GLN A 215 7.28 0.40 -25.66
C GLN A 215 6.68 -0.64 -26.61
N ALA A 216 5.78 -1.46 -26.10
CA ALA A 216 5.02 -2.40 -26.92
C ALA A 216 3.60 -2.56 -26.38
N LEU A 217 2.65 -2.76 -27.26
CA LEU A 217 1.24 -2.98 -26.98
C LEU A 217 0.83 -4.42 -27.32
N LEU A 218 0.01 -5.03 -26.47
CA LEU A 218 -0.70 -6.28 -26.77
C LEU A 218 -2.17 -6.07 -26.41
N ALA A 219 -3.06 -6.22 -27.39
CA ALA A 219 -4.48 -6.09 -27.16
C ALA A 219 -5.29 -7.07 -28.02
N GLU A 220 -6.46 -7.46 -27.51
CA GLU A 220 -7.46 -8.24 -28.20
C GLU A 220 -8.86 -7.72 -27.90
N LEU A 221 -9.59 -7.38 -28.97
CA LEU A 221 -11.02 -7.10 -28.90
C LEU A 221 -11.78 -8.38 -29.27
N ARG A 222 -12.54 -8.92 -28.31
CA ARG A 222 -13.42 -10.06 -28.52
C ARG A 222 -14.86 -9.57 -28.62
N ILE A 223 -15.51 -9.82 -29.76
CA ILE A 223 -16.86 -9.38 -30.07
C ILE A 223 -17.74 -10.61 -30.19
N THR A 224 -18.85 -10.62 -29.51
CA THR A 224 -19.95 -11.56 -29.73
C THR A 224 -21.09 -10.81 -30.39
N TYR A 225 -21.48 -11.24 -31.59
CA TYR A 225 -22.58 -10.66 -32.35
C TYR A 225 -23.93 -11.26 -31.89
N ARG A 226 -25.03 -10.57 -32.17
CA ARG A 226 -26.39 -11.03 -31.83
C ARG A 226 -26.78 -12.32 -32.53
N ASP A 227 -26.15 -12.66 -33.64
CA ASP A 227 -26.35 -13.94 -34.33
C ASP A 227 -25.54 -15.10 -33.73
N GLY A 228 -24.83 -14.87 -32.62
CA GLY A 228 -24.03 -15.87 -31.91
C GLY A 228 -22.60 -16.06 -32.43
N ARG A 229 -22.21 -15.41 -33.51
CA ARG A 229 -20.81 -15.46 -34.01
C ARG A 229 -19.90 -14.70 -33.05
N THR A 230 -18.68 -15.22 -32.89
CA THR A 230 -17.61 -14.54 -32.17
C THR A 230 -16.47 -14.16 -33.11
N GLU A 231 -15.98 -12.94 -33.00
CA GLU A 231 -14.81 -12.42 -33.71
C GLU A 231 -13.76 -11.95 -32.70
N VAL A 232 -12.48 -12.17 -33.02
CA VAL A 232 -11.35 -11.67 -32.23
C VAL A 232 -10.48 -10.82 -33.15
N ILE A 233 -10.27 -9.57 -32.76
CA ILE A 233 -9.40 -8.61 -33.45
C ILE A 233 -8.20 -8.34 -32.51
N GLY A 234 -7.06 -8.93 -32.82
CA GLY A 234 -5.83 -8.77 -32.05
C GLY A 234 -4.93 -7.65 -32.59
N THR A 235 -3.94 -7.29 -31.82
CA THR A 235 -2.82 -6.47 -32.29
C THR A 235 -1.97 -7.27 -33.26
N ASP A 236 -1.65 -6.68 -34.42
CA ASP A 236 -0.81 -7.22 -35.46
C ASP A 236 -0.24 -6.09 -36.37
N GLU A 237 0.40 -6.44 -37.46
CA GLU A 237 1.02 -5.50 -38.38
C GLU A 237 0.02 -4.63 -39.18
N SER A 238 -1.30 -4.91 -39.10
CA SER A 238 -2.35 -4.06 -39.66
C SER A 238 -2.68 -2.84 -38.80
N TRP A 239 -2.16 -2.78 -37.57
CA TRP A 239 -2.20 -1.57 -36.73
C TRP A 239 -1.21 -0.53 -37.25
N GLN A 240 -1.49 0.72 -36.97
CA GLN A 240 -0.59 1.84 -37.29
C GLN A 240 -0.02 2.42 -35.98
N VAL A 241 1.19 2.95 -36.06
CA VAL A 241 1.89 3.58 -34.93
C VAL A 241 2.54 4.91 -35.35
N THR A 242 2.63 5.85 -34.42
CA THR A 242 3.31 7.14 -34.60
C THR A 242 3.87 7.64 -33.27
N GLU A 243 4.94 8.45 -33.33
CA GLU A 243 5.47 9.24 -32.20
C GLU A 243 4.98 10.69 -32.21
N ASP A 244 4.21 11.07 -33.24
CA ASP A 244 3.69 12.43 -33.42
C ASP A 244 2.40 12.67 -32.62
N GLY A 245 2.24 12.03 -31.47
CA GLY A 245 1.11 12.24 -30.57
C GLY A 245 1.19 13.54 -29.78
N PRO A 246 0.07 13.97 -29.16
CA PRO A 246 0.03 15.19 -28.35
C PRO A 246 0.86 15.10 -27.06
N VAL A 247 1.06 13.92 -26.50
CA VAL A 247 1.97 13.71 -25.37
C VAL A 247 3.40 13.65 -25.89
N ARG A 248 4.15 14.73 -25.69
CA ARG A 248 5.52 14.90 -26.20
C ARG A 248 6.60 14.35 -25.27
N MET A 249 6.27 14.19 -24.00
CA MET A 249 7.12 13.62 -22.94
C MET A 249 6.23 13.10 -21.83
N ALA A 250 6.54 11.93 -21.29
CA ALA A 250 5.95 11.39 -20.06
C ALA A 250 7.00 10.62 -19.28
N ASP A 251 7.17 11.00 -18.02
CA ASP A 251 8.12 10.42 -17.07
C ASP A 251 7.57 10.57 -15.65
N PHE A 252 7.71 9.55 -14.82
CA PHE A 252 7.16 9.63 -13.45
C PHE A 252 7.79 10.73 -12.62
N TYR A 253 9.08 11.04 -12.84
CA TYR A 253 9.81 12.03 -12.04
C TYR A 253 9.85 13.40 -12.70
N ASP A 254 10.06 13.43 -14.02
CA ASP A 254 10.19 14.68 -14.76
C ASP A 254 8.82 15.31 -15.07
N GLY A 255 7.78 14.47 -15.25
CA GLY A 255 6.42 14.95 -15.48
C GLY A 255 5.86 14.61 -16.84
N GLU A 256 4.99 15.48 -17.37
CA GLU A 256 4.35 15.31 -18.68
C GLU A 256 4.35 16.62 -19.47
N THR A 257 4.67 16.54 -20.76
CA THR A 257 4.49 17.63 -21.71
C THR A 257 3.41 17.26 -22.71
N TYR A 258 2.34 18.05 -22.74
CA TYR A 258 1.23 17.88 -23.66
C TYR A 258 1.10 19.09 -24.59
N ASP A 259 1.03 18.83 -25.90
CA ASP A 259 0.85 19.86 -26.93
C ASP A 259 -0.55 19.72 -27.54
N ALA A 260 -1.48 20.58 -27.10
CA ALA A 260 -2.85 20.62 -27.62
C ALA A 260 -2.96 21.13 -29.06
N THR A 261 -1.89 21.63 -29.66
CA THR A 261 -1.85 22.06 -31.08
C THR A 261 -1.62 20.91 -32.04
N VAL A 262 -1.20 19.74 -31.52
CA VAL A 262 -0.96 18.53 -32.31
C VAL A 262 -2.29 17.84 -32.65
N SER A 263 -2.44 17.46 -33.95
CA SER A 263 -3.57 16.66 -34.44
C SER A 263 -3.06 15.34 -35.00
N LEU A 264 -3.62 14.24 -34.51
CA LEU A 264 -3.31 12.89 -34.98
C LEU A 264 -3.69 12.67 -36.45
N ASP A 265 -4.59 13.48 -37.02
CA ASP A 265 -4.93 13.41 -38.45
C ASP A 265 -3.76 13.80 -39.36
N LYS A 266 -2.82 14.60 -38.83
CA LYS A 266 -1.62 15.08 -39.55
C LYS A 266 -0.37 14.31 -39.18
N ALA A 267 -0.46 13.33 -38.28
CA ALA A 267 0.68 12.55 -37.83
C ALA A 267 1.23 11.62 -38.92
N ALA A 268 2.54 11.39 -38.89
CA ALA A 268 3.19 10.44 -39.78
C ALA A 268 2.97 9.01 -39.29
N TRP A 269 1.93 8.35 -39.79
CA TRP A 269 1.60 6.99 -39.39
C TRP A 269 2.42 5.96 -40.20
N ARG A 270 2.86 4.92 -39.50
CA ARG A 270 3.57 3.75 -40.07
C ARG A 270 2.85 2.47 -39.68
N SER A 271 3.00 1.37 -40.43
CA SER A 271 2.55 0.06 -39.98
C SER A 271 3.34 -0.35 -38.72
N ALA A 272 2.65 -0.83 -37.73
CA ALA A 272 3.30 -1.44 -36.55
C ALA A 272 4.03 -2.72 -36.99
N VAL A 273 5.04 -3.11 -36.22
CA VAL A 273 5.76 -4.38 -36.42
C VAL A 273 5.64 -5.25 -35.18
N GLN A 274 5.75 -6.56 -35.38
CA GLN A 274 5.77 -7.48 -34.24
C GLN A 274 7.04 -7.26 -33.40
N GLU A 275 6.86 -7.09 -32.08
CA GLU A 275 7.96 -7.00 -31.11
C GLU A 275 8.27 -8.38 -30.48
N ARG A 276 9.54 -8.70 -30.40
CA ARG A 276 10.03 -9.85 -29.65
C ARG A 276 10.56 -9.41 -28.31
N LEU A 277 9.77 -9.57 -27.28
CA LEU A 277 10.17 -9.19 -25.91
C LEU A 277 11.41 -9.96 -25.45
N ARG A 278 12.27 -9.28 -24.70
CA ARG A 278 13.42 -9.89 -23.99
C ARG A 278 13.01 -10.83 -22.88
N VAL A 279 11.86 -10.54 -22.25
CA VAL A 279 11.29 -11.28 -21.12
C VAL A 279 10.00 -11.97 -21.54
N LYS A 280 9.59 -12.99 -20.80
CA LYS A 280 8.36 -13.75 -21.04
C LYS A 280 7.52 -13.78 -19.77
N PRO A 281 6.95 -12.66 -19.36
CA PRO A 281 6.12 -12.64 -18.15
C PRO A 281 4.88 -13.52 -18.34
N LYS A 282 4.41 -14.10 -17.23
CA LYS A 282 3.07 -14.69 -17.19
C LYS A 282 2.04 -13.56 -17.28
N LEU A 283 1.17 -13.60 -18.29
CA LEU A 283 0.06 -12.67 -18.42
C LEU A 283 -1.10 -13.15 -17.55
N MET A 284 -1.67 -12.27 -16.74
CA MET A 284 -2.71 -12.56 -15.76
C MET A 284 -3.78 -11.48 -15.79
N ALA A 285 -5.04 -11.84 -15.55
CA ALA A 285 -6.07 -10.82 -15.33
C ALA A 285 -5.69 -9.95 -14.14
N ASP A 286 -5.89 -8.65 -14.28
CA ASP A 286 -5.65 -7.70 -13.21
C ASP A 286 -6.63 -7.95 -12.05
N TYR A 287 -6.09 -8.21 -10.88
CA TYR A 287 -6.86 -8.37 -9.65
C TYR A 287 -6.39 -7.43 -8.52
N GLY A 288 -5.47 -6.50 -8.82
CA GLY A 288 -5.04 -5.45 -7.91
C GLY A 288 -6.14 -4.43 -7.63
N ALA A 289 -5.77 -3.34 -7.01
CA ALA A 289 -6.62 -2.18 -6.85
C ALA A 289 -6.23 -1.10 -7.88
N ASP A 290 -7.16 -0.70 -8.73
CA ASP A 290 -6.92 0.28 -9.79
C ASP A 290 -6.51 1.64 -9.22
N VAL A 291 -5.49 2.26 -9.78
CA VAL A 291 -5.21 3.67 -9.49
C VAL A 291 -6.25 4.55 -10.19
N LYS A 292 -6.98 5.35 -9.41
CA LYS A 292 -8.05 6.22 -9.90
C LYS A 292 -7.98 7.63 -9.33
N GLU A 293 -8.78 8.55 -9.89
CA GLU A 293 -9.09 9.83 -9.26
C GLU A 293 -10.03 9.62 -8.07
N HIS A 294 -9.74 10.25 -6.95
CA HIS A 294 -10.57 10.16 -5.76
C HIS A 294 -10.99 11.54 -5.27
N GLU A 295 -10.16 12.20 -4.47
CA GLU A 295 -10.48 13.48 -3.86
C GLU A 295 -9.94 14.63 -4.72
N THR A 296 -10.65 15.78 -4.66
CA THR A 296 -10.19 17.00 -5.32
C THR A 296 -10.00 18.11 -4.30
N PHE A 297 -8.98 18.94 -4.51
CA PHE A 297 -8.61 20.05 -3.65
C PHE A 297 -8.64 21.36 -4.44
N ALA A 298 -9.47 22.31 -4.01
CA ALA A 298 -9.35 23.69 -4.44
C ALA A 298 -8.16 24.34 -3.70
N PRO A 299 -7.40 25.25 -4.32
CA PRO A 299 -6.39 26.02 -3.61
C PRO A 299 -6.99 26.84 -2.47
N VAL A 300 -6.36 26.82 -1.30
CA VAL A 300 -6.73 27.66 -0.15
C VAL A 300 -6.12 29.06 -0.25
N SER A 301 -5.08 29.22 -1.06
CA SER A 301 -4.50 30.52 -1.36
C SER A 301 -3.79 30.54 -2.72
N CYS A 302 -3.66 31.73 -3.29
CA CYS A 302 -2.85 32.04 -4.46
C CYS A 302 -2.02 33.31 -4.16
N LYS A 303 -0.71 33.27 -4.46
CA LYS A 303 0.20 34.40 -4.30
C LYS A 303 1.03 34.57 -5.55
N LYS A 304 1.04 35.78 -6.10
CA LYS A 304 1.91 36.10 -7.24
C LYS A 304 3.32 36.43 -6.76
N LEU A 305 4.31 35.69 -7.26
CA LEU A 305 5.74 35.96 -7.04
C LEU A 305 6.45 36.05 -8.38
N GLY A 306 6.88 37.27 -8.75
CA GLY A 306 7.46 37.52 -10.08
C GLY A 306 6.50 37.12 -11.21
N ASN A 307 6.91 36.19 -12.04
CA ASN A 307 6.12 35.67 -13.16
C ASN A 307 5.31 34.40 -12.82
N ALA A 308 5.40 33.92 -11.59
CA ALA A 308 4.73 32.69 -11.14
C ALA A 308 3.55 32.99 -10.23
N LEU A 309 2.50 32.20 -10.35
CA LEU A 309 1.37 32.10 -9.41
C LEU A 309 1.66 30.90 -8.50
N ILE A 310 1.82 31.13 -7.21
CA ILE A 310 2.07 30.08 -6.21
C ILE A 310 0.72 29.75 -5.54
N TYR A 311 0.29 28.50 -5.68
CA TYR A 311 -0.94 28.00 -5.06
C TYR A 311 -0.60 27.06 -3.90
N ASP A 312 -1.32 27.18 -2.77
CA ASP A 312 -1.34 26.24 -1.66
C ASP A 312 -2.67 25.47 -1.68
N PHE A 313 -2.63 24.13 -1.72
CA PHE A 313 -3.82 23.28 -1.61
C PHE A 313 -4.22 22.97 -0.16
N GLY A 314 -3.45 23.41 0.83
CA GLY A 314 -3.69 23.15 2.24
C GLY A 314 -3.45 21.71 2.70
N GLN A 315 -3.25 20.79 1.77
CA GLN A 315 -3.01 19.36 2.00
C GLN A 315 -1.88 18.86 1.08
N ASN A 316 -0.92 18.12 1.65
CA ASN A 316 0.07 17.37 0.87
C ASN A 316 -0.55 16.04 0.37
N PHE A 317 -0.41 15.70 -0.90
CA PHE A 317 -0.99 14.50 -1.51
C PHE A 317 -0.24 14.07 -2.76
N ALA A 318 -0.46 12.82 -3.18
CA ALA A 318 -0.03 12.32 -4.49
C ALA A 318 -1.15 12.49 -5.53
N GLY A 319 -0.80 12.99 -6.72
CA GLY A 319 -1.78 13.17 -7.76
C GLY A 319 -1.32 14.07 -8.90
N VAL A 320 -2.27 14.74 -9.51
CA VAL A 320 -2.08 15.64 -10.65
C VAL A 320 -2.82 16.96 -10.45
N VAL A 321 -2.45 17.95 -11.24
CA VAL A 321 -3.20 19.22 -11.31
C VAL A 321 -4.10 19.18 -12.53
N ARG A 322 -5.40 19.42 -12.32
CA ARG A 322 -6.35 19.74 -13.39
C ARG A 322 -6.28 21.23 -13.67
N LEU A 323 -5.79 21.56 -14.87
CA LEU A 323 -5.66 22.91 -15.38
C LEU A 323 -6.87 23.23 -16.26
N THR A 324 -7.57 24.33 -15.98
CA THR A 324 -8.53 24.96 -16.89
C THR A 324 -7.98 26.34 -17.27
N VAL A 325 -7.86 26.61 -18.56
CA VAL A 325 -7.22 27.84 -19.03
C VAL A 325 -7.89 28.39 -20.29
N THR A 326 -7.96 29.73 -20.39
CA THR A 326 -8.28 30.44 -21.64
C THR A 326 -6.96 30.87 -22.27
N GLY A 327 -6.48 30.08 -23.25
CA GLY A 327 -5.15 30.24 -23.83
C GLY A 327 -5.17 30.65 -25.30
N LYS A 328 -3.99 31.02 -25.80
CA LYS A 328 -3.72 31.26 -27.22
C LYS A 328 -2.90 30.09 -27.77
N ARG A 329 -3.06 29.81 -29.08
CA ARG A 329 -2.30 28.75 -29.75
C ARG A 329 -0.80 28.92 -29.56
N GLY A 330 -0.14 27.87 -29.08
CA GLY A 330 1.31 27.86 -28.82
C GLY A 330 1.72 28.47 -27.48
N GLN A 331 0.80 29.06 -26.72
CA GLN A 331 1.09 29.53 -25.36
C GLN A 331 1.49 28.35 -24.47
N LYS A 332 2.66 28.48 -23.82
CA LYS A 332 3.22 27.45 -22.95
C LYS A 332 2.91 27.78 -21.49
N ILE A 333 2.26 26.86 -20.80
CA ILE A 333 2.01 26.91 -19.35
C ILE A 333 2.87 25.86 -18.69
N THR A 334 3.60 26.25 -17.64
CA THR A 334 4.46 25.36 -16.87
C THR A 334 3.97 25.31 -15.44
N ILE A 335 3.76 24.10 -14.92
CA ILE A 335 3.32 23.82 -13.55
C ILE A 335 4.44 23.02 -12.88
N ARG A 336 5.05 23.57 -11.82
CA ARG A 336 6.03 22.87 -10.98
C ARG A 336 5.40 22.53 -9.64
N HIS A 337 5.84 21.46 -9.02
CA HIS A 337 5.24 20.89 -7.81
C HIS A 337 6.27 20.81 -6.69
N SER A 338 5.82 21.03 -5.45
CA SER A 338 6.63 20.84 -4.26
C SER A 338 5.76 20.57 -3.02
N GLU A 339 6.33 19.90 -2.03
CA GLU A 339 5.68 19.64 -0.74
C GLU A 339 5.82 20.82 0.23
N VAL A 340 6.87 21.63 0.10
CA VAL A 340 7.19 22.75 1.00
C VAL A 340 7.67 23.98 0.23
N LEU A 341 7.62 25.13 0.88
CA LEU A 341 8.12 26.41 0.37
C LEU A 341 9.45 26.80 1.01
N ASN A 342 10.22 27.60 0.32
CA ASN A 342 11.31 28.36 0.88
C ASN A 342 10.79 29.54 1.72
N PRO A 343 11.59 30.13 2.62
CA PRO A 343 11.20 31.30 3.41
C PRO A 343 10.71 32.50 2.59
N ASP A 344 11.18 32.68 1.36
CA ASP A 344 10.74 33.73 0.42
C ASP A 344 9.38 33.41 -0.27
N GLY A 345 8.82 32.21 -0.02
CA GLY A 345 7.57 31.74 -0.60
C GLY A 345 7.70 31.06 -1.96
N THR A 346 8.90 30.88 -2.48
CA THR A 346 9.15 30.08 -3.69
C THR A 346 9.09 28.58 -3.36
N LEU A 347 8.92 27.72 -4.39
CA LEU A 347 8.94 26.28 -4.20
C LEU A 347 10.34 25.82 -3.75
N ASN A 348 10.40 25.02 -2.67
CA ASN A 348 11.62 24.31 -2.34
C ASN A 348 11.66 22.98 -3.12
N THR A 349 12.62 22.83 -4.01
CA THR A 349 12.76 21.63 -4.87
C THR A 349 14.05 20.84 -4.58
N ALA A 350 14.82 21.23 -3.56
CA ALA A 350 16.12 20.61 -3.28
C ALA A 350 15.99 19.12 -2.92
N PHE A 351 14.96 18.75 -2.15
CA PHE A 351 14.71 17.36 -1.74
C PHE A 351 14.09 16.48 -2.85
N LEU A 352 13.68 17.05 -3.98
CA LEU A 352 13.25 16.28 -5.16
C LEU A 352 14.42 15.55 -5.84
N ARG A 353 15.66 15.89 -5.48
CA ARG A 353 16.90 15.33 -6.04
C ARG A 353 16.96 15.53 -7.55
N THR A 354 16.87 14.47 -8.37
CA THR A 354 16.91 14.57 -9.84
C THR A 354 15.54 14.74 -10.48
N ALA A 355 14.44 14.58 -9.73
CA ALA A 355 13.10 14.73 -10.26
C ALA A 355 12.77 16.19 -10.55
N LYS A 356 12.20 16.48 -11.72
CA LYS A 356 11.82 17.85 -12.13
C LYS A 356 10.42 18.22 -11.70
N ALA A 357 9.56 17.26 -11.45
CA ALA A 357 8.18 17.40 -10.99
C ALA A 357 7.42 18.50 -11.76
N THR A 358 7.51 18.49 -13.10
CA THR A 358 7.05 19.58 -13.97
C THR A 358 6.04 19.09 -15.00
N ALA A 359 4.84 19.66 -15.01
CA ALA A 359 3.85 19.48 -16.07
C ALA A 359 3.84 20.68 -17.00
N THR A 360 3.84 20.44 -18.31
CA THR A 360 3.84 21.48 -19.34
C THR A 360 2.67 21.30 -20.27
N TYR A 361 1.89 22.36 -20.45
CA TYR A 361 0.77 22.39 -21.39
C TYR A 361 0.97 23.47 -22.46
N ILE A 362 0.93 23.07 -23.73
CA ILE A 362 0.97 23.99 -24.89
C ILE A 362 -0.47 24.15 -25.40
N CYS A 363 -1.01 25.36 -25.28
CA CYS A 363 -2.42 25.66 -25.54
C CYS A 363 -2.74 25.65 -27.05
N LYS A 364 -3.96 25.25 -27.38
CA LYS A 364 -4.69 25.70 -28.55
C LYS A 364 -5.44 26.98 -28.22
N ASP A 365 -6.19 27.57 -29.17
CA ASP A 365 -6.97 28.75 -28.90
C ASP A 365 -8.22 28.44 -28.07
N GLY A 366 -8.58 29.35 -27.15
CA GLY A 366 -9.83 29.34 -26.39
C GLY A 366 -9.72 28.64 -25.05
N LYS A 367 -10.92 28.36 -24.44
CA LYS A 367 -11.02 27.68 -23.14
C LYS A 367 -10.78 26.19 -23.31
N GLN A 368 -9.93 25.62 -22.44
CA GLN A 368 -9.54 24.23 -22.47
C GLN A 368 -9.20 23.71 -21.09
N THR A 369 -9.40 22.41 -20.88
CA THR A 369 -9.11 21.71 -19.61
C THR A 369 -8.21 20.52 -19.89
N TRP A 370 -7.20 20.32 -19.05
CA TRP A 370 -6.24 19.23 -19.16
C TRP A 370 -5.74 18.78 -17.79
N SER A 371 -5.39 17.53 -17.66
CA SER A 371 -4.61 16.95 -16.56
C SER A 371 -3.58 15.99 -17.12
N PRO A 372 -2.38 15.88 -16.54
CA PRO A 372 -1.46 14.80 -16.86
C PRO A 372 -2.13 13.43 -16.67
N ARG A 373 -1.79 12.46 -17.53
CA ARG A 373 -2.39 11.11 -17.52
C ARG A 373 -1.38 10.00 -17.33
N LEU A 374 -0.12 10.26 -17.65
CA LEU A 374 0.95 9.26 -17.71
C LEU A 374 2.07 9.57 -16.70
N THR A 375 1.74 10.35 -15.67
CA THR A 375 2.61 10.70 -14.53
C THR A 375 1.77 11.10 -13.33
N TYR A 376 2.41 11.19 -12.15
CA TYR A 376 1.85 11.80 -10.93
C TYR A 376 2.95 12.48 -10.12
N MET A 377 2.58 13.37 -9.21
CA MET A 377 3.49 14.14 -8.34
C MET A 377 3.04 14.05 -6.88
N GLY A 378 3.97 14.17 -5.95
CA GLY A 378 3.68 14.45 -4.54
C GLY A 378 3.83 15.95 -4.28
N PHE A 379 2.81 16.61 -3.76
CA PHE A 379 2.84 18.05 -3.58
C PHE A 379 1.74 18.59 -2.65
N ARG A 380 2.02 19.72 -2.04
CA ARG A 380 1.04 20.63 -1.44
C ARG A 380 0.97 21.93 -2.19
N TYR A 381 2.10 22.38 -2.76
CA TYR A 381 2.25 23.64 -3.44
C TYR A 381 2.58 23.45 -4.92
N ILE A 382 2.08 24.37 -5.74
CA ILE A 382 2.49 24.45 -7.15
C ILE A 382 2.85 25.87 -7.52
N SER A 383 3.75 26.01 -8.51
CA SER A 383 3.93 27.26 -9.25
C SER A 383 3.37 27.11 -10.67
N VAL A 384 2.63 28.12 -11.14
CA VAL A 384 2.09 28.18 -12.49
C VAL A 384 2.67 29.39 -13.21
N GLU A 385 3.30 29.17 -14.34
CA GLU A 385 3.94 30.20 -15.15
C GLU A 385 3.37 30.21 -16.58
N GLY A 386 3.46 31.35 -17.27
CA GLY A 386 3.06 31.51 -18.67
C GLY A 386 1.57 31.86 -18.87
N VAL A 387 0.86 32.25 -17.79
CA VAL A 387 -0.56 32.61 -17.84
C VAL A 387 -0.86 33.71 -16.81
N ARG A 388 -1.93 34.49 -17.05
CA ARG A 388 -2.44 35.46 -16.07
C ARG A 388 -3.40 34.77 -15.11
N GLU A 389 -3.50 35.30 -13.90
CA GLU A 389 -4.34 34.73 -12.82
C GLU A 389 -5.83 34.62 -13.24
N GLU A 390 -6.37 35.63 -13.92
CA GLU A 390 -7.76 35.67 -14.40
C GLU A 390 -8.06 34.66 -15.51
N ASP A 391 -7.04 34.15 -16.21
CA ASP A 391 -7.19 33.21 -17.33
C ASP A 391 -7.02 31.75 -16.92
N VAL A 392 -6.71 31.47 -15.63
CA VAL A 392 -6.37 30.13 -15.15
C VAL A 392 -7.14 29.71 -13.91
N GLN A 393 -7.55 28.47 -13.87
CA GLN A 393 -8.07 27.79 -12.69
C GLN A 393 -7.34 26.46 -12.53
N VAL A 394 -6.94 26.12 -11.31
CA VAL A 394 -6.28 24.86 -10.98
C VAL A 394 -7.07 24.10 -9.91
N THR A 395 -7.09 22.79 -10.00
CA THR A 395 -7.66 21.88 -9.00
C THR A 395 -6.67 20.74 -8.78
N GLY A 396 -6.29 20.47 -7.54
CA GLY A 396 -5.54 19.28 -7.18
C GLY A 396 -6.46 18.06 -7.27
N VAL A 397 -5.97 16.99 -7.91
CA VAL A 397 -6.69 15.72 -8.04
C VAL A 397 -5.84 14.63 -7.43
N MET A 398 -6.28 14.05 -6.32
CA MET A 398 -5.59 12.98 -5.63
C MET A 398 -5.77 11.65 -6.35
N LEU A 399 -4.65 10.98 -6.60
CA LEU A 399 -4.59 9.65 -7.20
C LEU A 399 -4.10 8.65 -6.16
N TYR A 400 -4.76 7.50 -6.07
CA TYR A 400 -4.28 6.33 -5.33
C TYR A 400 -5.04 5.08 -5.77
N SER A 401 -4.52 3.91 -5.37
CA SER A 401 -5.18 2.63 -5.60
C SER A 401 -6.56 2.60 -4.94
N ASP A 402 -7.57 2.10 -5.63
CA ASP A 402 -8.97 2.06 -5.19
C ASP A 402 -9.16 1.08 -4.02
N ILE A 403 -8.55 1.43 -2.88
CA ILE A 403 -8.63 0.73 -1.60
C ILE A 403 -9.68 1.41 -0.72
N GLN A 404 -10.63 0.65 -0.24
CA GLN A 404 -11.69 1.18 0.62
C GLN A 404 -11.14 1.50 2.01
N GLN A 405 -11.28 2.75 2.45
CA GLN A 405 -11.08 3.11 3.86
C GLN A 405 -12.23 2.54 4.68
N THR A 406 -11.93 1.60 5.58
CA THR A 406 -12.92 0.83 6.34
C THR A 406 -12.86 1.10 7.84
N GLY A 407 -11.75 1.63 8.32
CA GLY A 407 -11.53 1.99 9.70
C GLY A 407 -11.60 3.48 9.99
N SER A 408 -11.86 3.80 11.25
CA SER A 408 -11.80 5.17 11.77
C SER A 408 -11.40 5.17 13.24
N PHE A 409 -10.68 6.20 13.64
CA PHE A 409 -10.31 6.47 15.04
C PHE A 409 -10.52 7.95 15.34
N ARG A 410 -10.99 8.23 16.55
CA ARG A 410 -11.10 9.59 17.08
C ARG A 410 -10.98 9.58 18.61
N CYS A 411 -10.43 10.65 19.19
CA CYS A 411 -10.36 10.82 20.64
C CYS A 411 -10.53 12.30 21.05
N SER A 412 -10.52 12.56 22.35
CA SER A 412 -10.67 13.93 22.91
C SER A 412 -9.49 14.86 22.65
N ASN A 413 -8.37 14.38 22.07
CA ASN A 413 -7.20 15.20 21.76
C ASN A 413 -7.12 15.46 20.25
N GLU A 414 -7.31 16.71 19.83
CA GLU A 414 -7.35 17.09 18.41
C GLU A 414 -6.00 16.91 17.70
N MET A 415 -4.86 16.99 18.38
CA MET A 415 -3.57 16.70 17.75
C MET A 415 -3.42 15.22 17.40
N LEU A 416 -3.93 14.31 18.24
CA LEU A 416 -3.97 12.87 17.91
C LEU A 416 -4.95 12.57 16.78
N ASN A 417 -6.10 13.29 16.71
CA ASN A 417 -7.02 13.18 15.60
C ASN A 417 -6.34 13.63 14.29
N ARG A 418 -5.58 14.73 14.33
CA ARG A 418 -4.81 15.19 13.17
C ARG A 418 -3.71 14.21 12.80
N LEU A 419 -3.01 13.62 13.77
CA LEU A 419 -2.03 12.57 13.51
C LEU A 419 -2.66 11.39 12.77
N GLN A 420 -3.83 10.93 13.20
CA GLN A 420 -4.57 9.85 12.53
C GLN A 420 -4.96 10.24 11.08
N GLU A 421 -5.39 11.48 10.85
CA GLU A 421 -5.64 11.98 9.49
C GLU A 421 -4.37 11.96 8.64
N ASN A 422 -3.24 12.41 9.18
CA ASN A 422 -1.94 12.39 8.49
C ASN A 422 -1.51 10.96 8.12
N ILE A 423 -1.72 9.98 9.03
CA ILE A 423 -1.46 8.56 8.78
C ILE A 423 -2.26 8.06 7.57
N VAL A 424 -3.57 8.34 7.55
CA VAL A 424 -4.46 7.94 6.45
C VAL A 424 -4.07 8.63 5.14
N ARG A 425 -3.74 9.93 5.19
CA ARG A 425 -3.33 10.70 4.00
C ARG A 425 -2.01 10.20 3.41
N SER A 426 -1.02 9.89 4.26
CA SER A 426 0.25 9.33 3.78
C SER A 426 0.07 7.94 3.19
N ALA A 427 -0.74 7.08 3.80
CA ALA A 427 -1.06 5.78 3.25
C ALA A 427 -1.71 5.90 1.86
N LYS A 428 -2.76 6.71 1.71
CA LYS A 428 -3.42 6.95 0.42
C LYS A 428 -2.44 7.49 -0.63
N SER A 429 -1.56 8.44 -0.26
CA SER A 429 -0.60 9.03 -1.21
C SER A 429 0.45 8.05 -1.70
N ASN A 430 0.78 7.03 -0.91
CA ASN A 430 1.83 6.06 -1.20
C ASN A 430 1.32 4.70 -1.66
N PHE A 431 0.01 4.45 -1.58
CA PHE A 431 -0.58 3.23 -2.13
C PHE A 431 -0.94 3.46 -3.61
N MET A 432 0.11 3.45 -4.45
CA MET A 432 0.07 3.73 -5.88
C MET A 432 0.39 2.46 -6.66
N ASP A 433 -0.60 1.58 -6.80
CA ASP A 433 -0.51 0.25 -7.40
C ASP A 433 0.35 -0.76 -6.60
N ILE A 434 1.31 -0.25 -5.84
CA ILE A 434 2.12 -0.93 -4.81
C ILE A 434 2.31 0.01 -3.61
N PRO A 435 2.75 -0.48 -2.44
CA PRO A 435 3.08 0.39 -1.31
C PRO A 435 4.43 1.09 -1.55
N THR A 436 4.40 2.26 -2.21
CA THR A 436 5.60 3.08 -2.44
C THR A 436 6.02 3.81 -1.16
N ASP A 437 7.31 4.12 -1.02
CA ASP A 437 7.86 4.85 0.12
C ASP A 437 7.49 6.34 0.13
N CYS A 438 7.51 6.98 -1.02
CA CYS A 438 7.31 8.41 -1.18
C CYS A 438 6.69 8.74 -2.55
N PRO A 439 5.97 9.90 -2.73
CA PRO A 439 5.34 10.22 -3.99
C PRO A 439 6.06 11.30 -4.83
N GLN A 440 7.09 12.00 -4.31
CA GLN A 440 7.53 13.28 -4.87
C GLN A 440 8.89 13.26 -5.58
N ARG A 441 9.85 12.48 -5.09
CA ARG A 441 11.26 12.47 -5.55
C ARG A 441 11.54 11.33 -6.53
N ASP A 442 12.78 11.22 -6.98
CA ASP A 442 13.26 10.17 -7.89
C ASP A 442 13.44 8.79 -7.19
N GLU A 443 12.44 8.34 -6.47
CA GLU A 443 12.40 7.06 -5.74
C GLU A 443 11.09 6.32 -6.04
N ARG A 444 10.02 6.51 -5.25
CA ARG A 444 8.67 5.98 -5.44
C ARG A 444 8.65 4.47 -5.67
N MET A 445 9.29 3.75 -4.75
CA MET A 445 9.51 2.31 -4.85
C MET A 445 8.80 1.55 -3.73
N GLY A 446 8.50 0.28 -3.98
CA GLY A 446 7.89 -0.60 -2.99
C GLY A 446 8.91 -1.07 -1.94
N TRP A 447 9.44 -0.17 -1.12
CA TRP A 447 10.34 -0.50 -0.02
C TRP A 447 9.65 -1.43 0.95
N THR A 448 10.25 -2.60 1.12
CA THR A 448 9.66 -3.69 1.91
C THR A 448 9.66 -3.39 3.40
N GLY A 449 10.64 -2.64 3.90
CA GLY A 449 10.71 -2.23 5.31
C GLY A 449 9.54 -1.36 5.75
N ASP A 450 9.15 -0.42 4.92
CA ASP A 450 8.07 0.54 5.19
C ASP A 450 6.73 -0.17 5.40
N ILE A 451 6.34 -1.03 4.48
CA ILE A 451 5.09 -1.77 4.60
C ILE A 451 5.17 -2.87 5.66
N ALA A 452 6.35 -3.45 5.92
CA ALA A 452 6.52 -4.44 6.97
C ALA A 452 6.11 -3.90 8.35
N VAL A 453 6.50 -2.66 8.66
CA VAL A 453 6.16 -2.01 9.93
C VAL A 453 4.77 -1.38 9.95
N PHE A 454 4.24 -0.99 8.79
CA PHE A 454 2.96 -0.28 8.68
C PHE A 454 1.76 -1.21 8.44
N ALA A 455 1.96 -2.46 8.01
CA ALA A 455 0.87 -3.37 7.66
C ALA A 455 -0.23 -3.52 8.72
N PRO A 456 0.05 -3.60 10.04
CA PRO A 456 -1.01 -3.61 11.06
C PRO A 456 -1.86 -2.34 11.05
N THR A 457 -1.26 -1.16 10.97
CA THR A 457 -1.95 0.12 10.87
C THR A 457 -2.78 0.23 9.59
N ALA A 458 -2.23 -0.25 8.45
CA ALA A 458 -2.97 -0.31 7.20
C ALA A 458 -4.22 -1.19 7.31
N ALA A 459 -4.10 -2.35 7.95
CA ALA A 459 -5.20 -3.30 8.13
C ALA A 459 -6.34 -2.76 9.02
N PHE A 460 -6.06 -1.87 9.97
CA PHE A 460 -7.10 -1.16 10.72
C PHE A 460 -7.85 -0.14 9.88
N ASN A 461 -7.14 0.58 9.01
CA ASN A 461 -7.68 1.72 8.28
C ASN A 461 -8.34 1.34 6.94
N PHE A 462 -7.87 0.27 6.26
CA PHE A 462 -8.25 -0.04 4.88
C PHE A 462 -8.53 -1.52 4.64
N ASP A 463 -9.28 -1.80 3.59
CA ASP A 463 -9.33 -3.14 2.99
C ASP A 463 -8.11 -3.35 2.06
N MET A 464 -7.08 -4.01 2.62
CA MET A 464 -5.78 -4.17 1.95
C MET A 464 -5.65 -5.46 1.14
N ASN A 465 -6.66 -6.35 1.16
CA ASN A 465 -6.48 -7.73 0.68
C ASN A 465 -5.94 -7.80 -0.75
N ARG A 466 -6.67 -7.26 -1.70
CA ARG A 466 -6.29 -7.36 -3.12
C ARG A 466 -4.99 -6.61 -3.43
N PHE A 467 -4.83 -5.44 -2.84
CA PHE A 467 -3.64 -4.60 -3.02
C PHE A 467 -2.37 -5.31 -2.56
N LEU A 468 -2.38 -5.84 -1.34
CA LEU A 468 -1.21 -6.55 -0.80
C LEU A 468 -1.05 -7.95 -1.41
N ASP A 469 -2.12 -8.65 -1.75
CA ASP A 469 -2.04 -9.96 -2.42
C ASP A 469 -1.34 -9.86 -3.77
N LYS A 470 -1.66 -8.82 -4.56
CA LYS A 470 -0.96 -8.54 -5.83
C LYS A 470 0.52 -8.29 -5.60
N TRP A 471 0.87 -7.46 -4.61
CA TRP A 471 2.26 -7.13 -4.29
C TRP A 471 3.05 -8.33 -3.74
N LEU A 472 2.42 -9.19 -2.94
CA LEU A 472 3.04 -10.42 -2.42
C LEU A 472 3.38 -11.42 -3.52
N LEU A 473 2.63 -11.45 -4.63
CA LEU A 473 2.99 -12.28 -5.78
C LEU A 473 4.26 -11.78 -6.48
N ASP A 474 4.42 -10.47 -6.60
CA ASP A 474 5.67 -9.89 -7.10
C ASP A 474 6.85 -10.26 -6.20
N MET A 475 6.66 -10.18 -4.87
CA MET A 475 7.67 -10.59 -3.89
C MET A 475 8.07 -12.07 -4.04
N GLN A 476 7.11 -12.97 -4.24
CA GLN A 476 7.38 -14.39 -4.48
C GLN A 476 8.17 -14.61 -5.77
N ALA A 477 7.80 -13.90 -6.83
CA ALA A 477 8.42 -14.03 -8.13
C ALA A 477 9.89 -13.56 -8.14
N GLU A 478 10.21 -12.57 -7.29
CA GLU A 478 11.55 -11.98 -7.19
C GLU A 478 12.42 -12.57 -6.07
N GLN A 479 11.92 -13.56 -5.32
CA GLN A 479 12.71 -14.20 -4.29
C GLN A 479 13.94 -14.89 -4.90
N LEU A 480 15.12 -14.55 -4.36
CA LEU A 480 16.38 -15.09 -4.83
C LEU A 480 16.52 -16.59 -4.53
N PRO A 481 17.30 -17.35 -5.34
CA PRO A 481 17.55 -18.77 -5.07
C PRO A 481 18.16 -19.03 -3.70
N THR A 482 18.89 -18.07 -3.14
CA THR A 482 19.48 -18.11 -1.80
C THR A 482 18.45 -17.94 -0.67
N GLY A 483 17.20 -17.61 -1.00
CA GLY A 483 16.13 -17.31 -0.05
C GLY A 483 16.02 -15.84 0.34
N GLY A 484 17.03 -15.01 0.03
CA GLY A 484 16.95 -13.56 0.24
C GLY A 484 15.83 -12.91 -0.59
N LEU A 485 15.42 -11.74 -0.17
CA LEU A 485 14.43 -10.92 -0.86
C LEU A 485 15.05 -9.57 -1.22
N PRO A 486 14.62 -8.93 -2.33
CA PRO A 486 14.98 -7.55 -2.60
C PRO A 486 14.45 -6.62 -1.49
N ASN A 487 15.11 -5.49 -1.28
CA ASN A 487 14.66 -4.48 -0.34
C ASN A 487 13.51 -3.64 -0.90
N THR A 488 13.34 -3.65 -2.21
CA THR A 488 12.19 -3.06 -2.92
C THR A 488 11.53 -4.11 -3.82
N VAL A 489 10.23 -4.10 -3.88
CA VAL A 489 9.42 -4.99 -4.72
C VAL A 489 8.37 -4.16 -5.47
N PRO A 490 8.36 -4.18 -6.81
CA PRO A 490 9.31 -4.82 -7.75
C PRO A 490 10.70 -4.17 -7.79
N VAL A 491 11.72 -4.96 -8.20
CA VAL A 491 13.13 -4.50 -8.22
C VAL A 491 13.46 -3.50 -9.31
N GLN A 492 12.86 -3.61 -10.47
CA GLN A 492 13.03 -2.70 -11.62
C GLN A 492 14.49 -2.33 -11.97
N GLY A 493 15.38 -3.31 -11.98
CA GLY A 493 16.78 -3.11 -12.37
C GLY A 493 17.63 -2.31 -11.38
N TYR A 494 17.11 -2.10 -10.19
CA TYR A 494 17.80 -1.44 -9.11
C TYR A 494 18.86 -2.36 -8.52
N GLY A 495 20.10 -1.90 -8.52
CA GLY A 495 21.19 -2.61 -7.84
C GLY A 495 21.22 -2.37 -6.33
N PHE A 496 22.41 -2.39 -5.74
CA PHE A 496 22.64 -1.96 -4.36
C PHE A 496 22.21 -0.48 -4.16
N PRO A 497 21.53 -0.08 -3.07
CA PRO A 497 21.16 -0.90 -1.90
C PRO A 497 19.80 -1.59 -1.98
N ALA A 498 19.01 -1.41 -3.04
CA ALA A 498 17.67 -1.99 -3.14
C ALA A 498 17.71 -3.52 -3.26
N THR A 499 18.76 -4.06 -3.86
CA THR A 499 18.98 -5.47 -3.96
C THR A 499 20.33 -5.83 -3.33
N MET A 500 20.28 -6.66 -2.31
CA MET A 500 21.43 -7.35 -1.73
C MET A 500 21.46 -8.76 -2.31
N PRO A 501 22.10 -9.01 -3.47
CA PRO A 501 21.81 -10.18 -4.32
C PRO A 501 22.09 -11.56 -3.72
N LYS A 502 22.47 -11.74 -2.53
CA LYS A 502 22.69 -13.06 -1.91
C LYS A 502 22.32 -13.07 -0.43
N MET A 503 21.73 -11.99 0.08
CA MET A 503 21.56 -11.80 1.51
C MET A 503 20.09 -11.60 1.88
N ALA A 504 19.77 -11.98 3.10
CA ALA A 504 18.56 -11.54 3.77
C ALA A 504 18.86 -10.23 4.49
N VAL A 505 17.96 -9.27 4.43
CA VAL A 505 18.06 -7.99 5.13
C VAL A 505 16.96 -7.91 6.17
N ALA A 506 17.37 -7.89 7.44
CA ALA A 506 16.48 -7.83 8.58
C ALA A 506 15.54 -6.62 8.51
N TRP A 507 14.29 -6.78 8.94
CA TRP A 507 13.17 -5.84 8.92
C TRP A 507 12.63 -5.52 7.52
N TRP A 508 13.45 -5.50 6.47
CA TRP A 508 13.01 -5.28 5.08
C TRP A 508 12.42 -6.57 4.50
N GLY A 509 13.22 -7.59 4.34
CA GLY A 509 12.72 -8.88 3.84
C GLY A 509 11.73 -9.56 4.78
N ASP A 510 11.67 -9.17 6.06
CA ASP A 510 10.68 -9.62 7.04
C ASP A 510 9.24 -9.37 6.56
N ALA A 511 9.04 -8.46 5.60
CA ALA A 511 7.75 -8.20 4.97
C ALA A 511 7.07 -9.48 4.47
N CYS A 512 7.83 -10.48 4.00
CA CYS A 512 7.24 -11.76 3.55
C CYS A 512 6.57 -12.56 4.67
N VAL A 513 6.85 -12.25 5.94
CA VAL A 513 6.25 -12.86 7.13
C VAL A 513 5.25 -11.89 7.78
N LEU A 514 5.66 -10.63 7.98
CA LEU A 514 4.89 -9.64 8.74
C LEU A 514 3.62 -9.20 8.01
N VAL A 515 3.71 -8.97 6.69
CA VAL A 515 2.56 -8.51 5.89
C VAL A 515 1.49 -9.60 5.79
N PRO A 516 1.80 -10.85 5.38
CA PRO A 516 0.80 -11.92 5.39
C PRO A 516 0.23 -12.22 6.78
N TRP A 517 1.03 -12.08 7.83
CA TRP A 517 0.54 -12.23 9.20
C TRP A 517 -0.48 -11.15 9.58
N ALA A 518 -0.20 -9.89 9.26
CA ALA A 518 -1.14 -8.79 9.48
C ALA A 518 -2.46 -8.99 8.70
N GLN A 519 -2.39 -9.42 7.43
CA GLN A 519 -3.57 -9.75 6.63
C GLN A 519 -4.36 -10.91 7.24
N TYR A 520 -3.68 -11.98 7.67
CA TYR A 520 -4.33 -13.12 8.33
C TYR A 520 -5.04 -12.70 9.62
N MET A 521 -4.39 -11.93 10.48
CA MET A 521 -5.01 -11.46 11.72
C MET A 521 -6.23 -10.58 11.46
N ALA A 522 -6.19 -9.74 10.43
CA ALA A 522 -7.31 -8.88 10.07
C ALA A 522 -8.47 -9.63 9.40
N ARG A 523 -8.20 -10.68 8.64
CA ARG A 523 -9.17 -11.30 7.71
C ARG A 523 -9.49 -12.77 7.99
N GLY A 524 -8.65 -13.48 8.73
CA GLY A 524 -8.83 -14.91 9.01
C GLY A 524 -8.54 -15.83 7.82
N ASP A 525 -8.16 -15.28 6.64
CA ASP A 525 -7.86 -16.10 5.46
C ASP A 525 -6.51 -16.80 5.60
N VAL A 526 -6.55 -18.11 5.79
CA VAL A 526 -5.36 -18.98 5.83
C VAL A 526 -4.68 -19.10 4.45
N GLY A 527 -5.39 -18.77 3.37
CA GLY A 527 -4.87 -18.88 2.00
C GLY A 527 -3.61 -18.06 1.76
N VAL A 528 -3.55 -16.84 2.29
CA VAL A 528 -2.36 -15.98 2.19
C VAL A 528 -1.15 -16.60 2.90
N LEU A 529 -1.34 -17.18 4.07
CA LEU A 529 -0.26 -17.87 4.80
C LEU A 529 0.24 -19.08 4.01
N ARG A 530 -0.67 -19.93 3.52
CA ARG A 530 -0.34 -21.14 2.74
C ARG A 530 0.42 -20.77 1.46
N ARG A 531 0.00 -19.72 0.76
CA ARG A 531 0.65 -19.23 -0.47
C ARG A 531 2.07 -18.72 -0.20
N MET A 532 2.25 -17.93 0.87
CA MET A 532 3.52 -17.32 1.21
C MET A 532 4.49 -18.24 1.99
N TYR A 533 4.01 -19.34 2.54
CA TYR A 533 4.78 -20.22 3.42
C TYR A 533 6.13 -20.70 2.85
N PRO A 534 6.22 -21.14 1.58
CA PRO A 534 7.51 -21.51 0.98
C PRO A 534 8.51 -20.34 0.93
N THR A 535 8.03 -19.12 0.64
CA THR A 535 8.84 -17.90 0.62
C THR A 535 9.35 -17.56 2.02
N MET A 536 8.46 -17.59 3.02
CA MET A 536 8.80 -17.36 4.43
C MET A 536 9.90 -18.32 4.92
N LYS A 537 9.75 -19.63 4.64
CA LYS A 537 10.76 -20.65 5.02
C LYS A 537 12.12 -20.35 4.42
N LYS A 538 12.19 -20.10 3.12
CA LYS A 538 13.44 -19.77 2.43
C LYS A 538 14.08 -18.51 3.04
N TYR A 539 13.29 -17.48 3.30
CA TYR A 539 13.78 -16.22 3.85
C TYR A 539 14.32 -16.38 5.28
N VAL A 540 13.57 -16.99 6.19
CA VAL A 540 14.02 -17.20 7.58
C VAL A 540 15.26 -18.09 7.63
N ASN A 541 15.36 -19.09 6.77
CA ASN A 541 16.57 -19.92 6.65
C ASN A 541 17.78 -19.11 6.12
N ALA A 542 17.55 -18.18 5.19
CA ALA A 542 18.58 -17.25 4.73
C ALA A 542 19.04 -16.32 5.86
N CYS A 543 18.11 -15.73 6.64
CA CYS A 543 18.42 -14.94 7.83
C CYS A 543 19.27 -15.76 8.81
N ARG A 544 18.88 -17.00 9.09
CA ARG A 544 19.61 -17.89 9.99
C ARG A 544 21.02 -18.18 9.47
N PHE A 545 21.20 -18.37 8.16
CA PHE A 545 22.51 -18.56 7.54
C PHE A 545 23.40 -17.33 7.73
N TRP A 546 22.91 -16.14 7.40
CA TRP A 546 23.68 -14.89 7.47
C TRP A 546 23.94 -14.42 8.90
N CYS A 547 23.06 -14.72 9.84
CA CYS A 547 23.25 -14.46 11.26
C CYS A 547 24.45 -15.23 11.84
N GLY A 548 24.71 -16.44 11.39
CA GLY A 548 25.32 -17.49 12.16
C GLY A 548 26.73 -17.92 11.83
N PHE A 549 27.70 -17.02 11.63
CA PHE A 549 29.12 -17.40 11.46
C PHE A 549 29.91 -17.60 12.77
N GLY A 550 29.34 -17.23 13.93
CA GLY A 550 29.95 -17.40 15.25
C GLY A 550 29.88 -18.83 15.81
N PHE A 551 30.50 -19.03 16.98
CA PHE A 551 30.43 -20.28 17.76
C PHE A 551 29.51 -20.12 18.97
N GLY A 552 28.98 -21.24 19.49
CA GLY A 552 28.10 -21.23 20.66
C GLY A 552 26.87 -20.34 20.47
N LYS A 553 26.57 -19.47 21.42
CA LYS A 553 25.44 -18.53 21.36
C LYS A 553 25.60 -17.45 20.26
N HIS A 554 26.82 -17.06 19.92
CA HIS A 554 27.10 -16.11 18.85
C HIS A 554 26.56 -16.54 17.49
N ARG A 555 26.33 -17.83 17.27
CA ARG A 555 25.63 -18.33 16.06
C ARG A 555 24.23 -17.78 15.86
N TYR A 556 23.62 -17.24 16.90
CA TYR A 556 22.25 -16.72 16.90
C TYR A 556 22.20 -15.19 17.00
N LEU A 557 23.37 -14.52 17.03
CA LEU A 557 23.46 -13.07 16.90
C LEU A 557 23.73 -12.66 15.46
N TRP A 558 23.11 -11.57 15.05
CA TRP A 558 23.36 -10.97 13.74
C TRP A 558 24.68 -10.17 13.78
N GLU A 559 25.78 -10.83 13.46
CA GLU A 559 27.13 -10.23 13.53
C GLU A 559 27.70 -9.85 12.16
N MET A 560 26.86 -9.81 11.10
CA MET A 560 27.26 -9.31 9.79
C MET A 560 27.57 -7.81 9.84
N PRO A 561 28.51 -7.33 9.00
CA PRO A 561 28.79 -5.89 8.91
C PRO A 561 27.53 -5.06 8.60
N GLY A 562 27.41 -3.94 9.33
CA GLY A 562 26.23 -3.06 9.23
C GLY A 562 25.94 -2.55 7.81
N ILE A 563 26.98 -2.36 6.98
CA ILE A 563 26.83 -1.94 5.57
C ILE A 563 26.00 -2.94 4.74
N LEU A 564 25.77 -4.15 5.22
CA LEU A 564 24.98 -5.18 4.56
C LEU A 564 23.51 -5.20 5.01
N GLY A 565 23.08 -4.17 5.70
CA GLY A 565 21.71 -4.00 6.17
C GLY A 565 21.41 -2.54 6.54
N PHE A 566 20.25 -2.27 7.08
CA PHE A 566 19.83 -0.92 7.45
C PHE A 566 19.90 -0.64 8.96
N GLY A 567 19.99 -1.69 9.78
CA GLY A 567 20.12 -1.56 11.23
C GLY A 567 18.90 -0.87 11.88
N ASP A 568 19.16 0.23 12.57
CA ASP A 568 18.13 1.09 13.20
C ASP A 568 17.91 2.34 12.32
N TRP A 569 17.37 2.11 11.11
CA TRP A 569 17.27 3.10 10.04
C TRP A 569 16.55 4.37 10.48
N VAL A 570 17.16 5.54 10.19
CA VAL A 570 16.65 6.88 10.52
C VAL A 570 16.41 7.09 12.02
N ALA A 571 17.17 6.41 12.88
CA ALA A 571 17.12 6.67 14.33
C ALA A 571 17.63 8.09 14.64
N PRO A 572 16.82 8.97 15.26
CA PRO A 572 17.16 10.38 15.40
C PRO A 572 18.19 10.67 16.52
N ASP A 573 18.50 9.68 17.35
CA ASP A 573 19.48 9.79 18.44
C ASP A 573 20.93 9.69 17.97
N VAL A 574 21.16 9.34 16.69
CA VAL A 574 22.47 9.30 16.05
C VAL A 574 22.42 9.90 14.64
N PRO A 575 23.37 10.78 14.27
CA PRO A 575 23.22 11.59 13.06
C PRO A 575 23.65 10.89 11.76
N GLN A 576 24.41 9.78 11.82
CA GLN A 576 25.07 9.21 10.65
C GLN A 576 24.48 7.85 10.26
N MET A 577 24.31 7.62 8.95
CA MET A 577 23.83 6.38 8.37
C MET A 577 24.66 5.16 8.83
N SER A 578 25.97 5.29 8.94
CA SER A 578 26.85 4.21 9.44
C SER A 578 26.55 3.81 10.88
N GLN A 579 26.08 4.74 11.71
CA GLN A 579 25.67 4.47 13.10
C GLN A 579 24.34 3.74 13.13
N TRP A 580 23.35 4.10 12.28
CA TRP A 580 22.10 3.35 12.12
C TRP A 580 22.39 1.91 11.74
N GLN A 581 23.22 1.72 10.70
CA GLN A 581 23.62 0.40 10.20
C GLN A 581 24.41 -0.40 11.25
N GLY A 582 25.25 0.27 12.06
CA GLY A 582 26.01 -0.34 13.13
C GLY A 582 25.15 -1.04 14.20
N ARG A 583 23.89 -0.62 14.35
CA ARG A 583 22.91 -1.23 15.28
C ARG A 583 22.30 -2.54 14.78
N ILE A 584 22.73 -3.06 13.62
CA ILE A 584 22.16 -4.29 13.02
C ILE A 584 22.27 -5.50 13.94
N LYS A 585 23.24 -5.58 14.82
CA LYS A 585 23.42 -6.66 15.78
C LYS A 585 22.18 -6.83 16.67
N TRP A 586 21.63 -5.74 17.17
CA TRP A 586 20.41 -5.73 17.99
C TRP A 586 19.16 -5.91 17.14
N THR A 587 19.00 -5.10 16.13
CA THR A 587 17.79 -5.10 15.28
C THR A 587 17.68 -6.38 14.46
N GLY A 588 18.75 -6.86 13.86
CA GLY A 588 18.77 -8.09 13.05
C GLY A 588 18.54 -9.35 13.89
N THR A 589 19.11 -9.40 15.11
CA THR A 589 18.89 -10.52 16.02
C THR A 589 17.41 -10.56 16.47
N ALA A 590 16.83 -9.41 16.79
CA ALA A 590 15.41 -9.32 17.14
C ALA A 590 14.50 -9.71 15.94
N SER A 591 14.85 -9.31 14.72
CA SER A 591 14.16 -9.71 13.49
C SER A 591 14.14 -11.24 13.33
N LEU A 592 15.28 -11.91 13.45
CA LEU A 592 15.36 -13.37 13.37
C LEU A 592 14.50 -14.06 14.44
N CYS A 593 14.52 -13.54 15.68
CA CYS A 593 13.68 -14.05 16.75
C CYS A 593 12.19 -13.93 16.40
N ASN A 594 11.74 -12.74 15.95
CA ASN A 594 10.37 -12.44 15.59
C ASN A 594 9.87 -13.27 14.41
N THR A 595 10.61 -13.26 13.31
CA THR A 595 10.22 -13.99 12.10
C THR A 595 10.18 -15.50 12.31
N SER A 596 11.09 -16.04 13.13
CA SER A 596 11.05 -17.45 13.52
C SER A 596 9.86 -17.77 14.41
N ALA A 597 9.52 -16.91 15.38
CA ALA A 597 8.36 -17.10 16.26
C ALA A 597 7.06 -17.08 15.48
N LEU A 598 6.91 -16.11 14.56
CA LEU A 598 5.73 -16.00 13.69
C LEU A 598 5.63 -17.20 12.72
N LEU A 599 6.76 -17.60 12.14
CA LEU A 599 6.77 -18.76 11.22
C LEU A 599 6.42 -20.06 11.94
N ALA A 600 6.81 -20.22 13.23
CA ALA A 600 6.37 -21.35 14.04
C ALA A 600 4.85 -21.36 14.24
N LYS A 601 4.24 -20.20 14.54
CA LYS A 601 2.78 -20.05 14.66
C LYS A 601 2.08 -20.35 13.35
N ILE A 602 2.61 -19.84 12.23
CA ILE A 602 2.08 -20.08 10.88
C ILE A 602 2.15 -21.57 10.55
N ALA A 603 3.25 -22.24 10.89
CA ALA A 603 3.43 -23.67 10.69
C ALA A 603 2.40 -24.48 11.50
N ASP A 604 2.12 -24.11 12.75
CA ASP A 604 1.05 -24.73 13.56
C ASP A 604 -0.31 -24.57 12.89
N ILE A 605 -0.66 -23.38 12.39
CA ILE A 605 -1.93 -23.11 11.68
C ILE A 605 -2.04 -23.96 10.40
N LEU A 606 -0.95 -24.18 9.70
CA LEU A 606 -0.91 -24.96 8.46
C LEU A 606 -0.79 -26.47 8.69
N GLY A 607 -0.56 -26.92 9.93
CA GLY A 607 -0.39 -28.34 10.29
C GLY A 607 1.04 -28.86 10.08
N GLU A 608 2.00 -27.98 9.85
CA GLU A 608 3.42 -28.30 9.59
C GLU A 608 4.20 -28.48 10.92
N THR A 609 3.89 -29.51 11.66
CA THR A 609 4.32 -29.73 13.05
C THR A 609 5.85 -29.75 13.22
N GLN A 610 6.59 -30.33 12.29
CA GLN A 610 8.05 -30.39 12.35
C GLN A 610 8.67 -29.01 12.21
N ASP A 611 8.18 -28.23 11.27
CA ASP A 611 8.61 -26.85 11.04
C ASP A 611 8.26 -25.95 12.24
N ALA A 612 7.07 -26.12 12.80
CA ALA A 612 6.64 -25.38 13.99
C ALA A 612 7.62 -25.59 15.16
N LYS A 613 8.00 -26.84 15.42
CA LYS A 613 9.00 -27.19 16.44
C LYS A 613 10.37 -26.59 16.16
N HIS A 614 10.81 -26.68 14.89
CA HIS A 614 12.11 -26.17 14.43
C HIS A 614 12.22 -24.66 14.64
N TYR A 615 11.24 -23.90 14.12
CA TYR A 615 11.27 -22.44 14.15
C TYR A 615 11.03 -21.89 15.56
N ARG A 616 10.22 -22.56 16.38
CA ARG A 616 10.09 -22.22 17.80
C ARG A 616 11.40 -22.35 18.55
N ALA A 617 12.11 -23.46 18.36
CA ALA A 617 13.44 -23.64 18.95
C ALA A 617 14.47 -22.64 18.44
N LEU A 618 14.36 -22.21 17.17
CA LEU A 618 15.24 -21.17 16.61
C LEU A 618 14.97 -19.82 17.28
N SER A 619 13.71 -19.42 17.43
CA SER A 619 13.33 -18.20 18.13
C SER A 619 13.81 -18.18 19.58
N GLU A 620 13.60 -19.27 20.33
CA GLU A 620 14.04 -19.40 21.73
C GLU A 620 15.57 -19.27 21.89
N LYS A 621 16.35 -19.93 21.00
CA LYS A 621 17.82 -19.83 21.01
C LYS A 621 18.31 -18.43 20.64
N THR A 622 17.59 -17.73 19.76
CA THR A 622 17.92 -16.37 19.37
C THR A 622 17.62 -15.40 20.52
N ALA A 623 16.49 -15.56 21.20
CA ALA A 623 16.18 -14.79 22.40
C ALA A 623 17.17 -15.02 23.53
N ASP A 624 17.55 -16.28 23.79
CA ASP A 624 18.58 -16.61 24.79
C ASP A 624 19.94 -15.98 24.44
N ALA A 625 20.34 -16.00 23.18
CA ALA A 625 21.58 -15.37 22.73
C ALA A 625 21.54 -13.83 22.93
N TYR A 626 20.44 -13.20 22.56
CA TYR A 626 20.24 -11.76 22.79
C TYR A 626 20.39 -11.42 24.26
N CYS A 627 19.59 -12.06 25.14
CA CYS A 627 19.61 -11.80 26.57
C CYS A 627 20.96 -12.09 27.22
N SER A 628 21.61 -13.20 26.84
CA SER A 628 22.88 -13.60 27.46
C SER A 628 24.08 -12.77 27.05
N LEU A 629 24.08 -12.23 25.80
CA LEU A 629 25.24 -11.58 25.21
C LEU A 629 25.10 -10.06 25.05
N LEU A 630 23.88 -9.53 25.09
CA LEU A 630 23.62 -8.10 24.89
C LEU A 630 23.02 -7.42 26.14
N THR A 631 22.76 -8.17 27.22
CA THR A 631 22.21 -7.62 28.49
C THR A 631 23.02 -8.09 29.69
N ASP A 632 22.81 -7.46 30.82
CA ASP A 632 23.37 -7.86 32.13
C ASP A 632 22.64 -9.07 32.78
N GLY A 633 21.70 -9.67 32.07
CA GLY A 633 20.82 -10.74 32.59
C GLY A 633 19.70 -10.27 33.50
N ASN A 634 19.63 -8.99 33.89
CA ASN A 634 18.66 -8.44 34.83
C ASN A 634 17.82 -7.28 34.23
N GLY A 635 17.78 -7.21 32.90
CA GLY A 635 16.94 -6.27 32.16
C GLY A 635 17.62 -4.96 31.75
N LYS A 636 18.93 -4.80 31.98
CA LYS A 636 19.70 -3.68 31.49
C LYS A 636 20.51 -4.08 30.27
N LEU A 637 20.49 -3.28 29.21
CA LEU A 637 21.28 -3.47 28.00
C LEU A 637 22.73 -3.07 28.26
N LEU A 638 23.69 -3.80 27.66
CA LEU A 638 25.12 -3.45 27.72
C LEU A 638 25.44 -2.20 26.89
N GLU A 639 24.62 -1.94 25.87
CA GLU A 639 24.60 -0.69 25.09
C GLU A 639 23.19 -0.14 25.10
N GLU A 640 23.00 1.05 25.65
CA GLU A 640 21.70 1.62 25.93
C GLU A 640 21.27 2.59 24.82
N PHE A 641 20.31 2.17 23.99
CA PHE A 641 19.52 3.02 23.11
C PHE A 641 18.09 2.48 23.01
N GLN A 642 17.13 3.33 22.66
CA GLN A 642 15.71 2.98 22.81
C GLN A 642 15.35 1.70 22.04
N THR A 643 15.74 1.54 20.78
CA THR A 643 15.41 0.37 19.97
C THR A 643 15.94 -0.94 20.56
N ALA A 644 17.12 -0.93 21.19
CA ALA A 644 17.70 -2.12 21.82
C ALA A 644 16.87 -2.61 23.02
N TYR A 645 16.16 -1.72 23.71
CA TYR A 645 15.19 -2.08 24.75
C TYR A 645 13.83 -2.48 24.18
N VAL A 646 13.33 -1.68 23.21
CA VAL A 646 11.97 -1.83 22.64
C VAL A 646 11.75 -3.22 22.09
N LEU A 647 12.67 -3.70 21.24
CA LEU A 647 12.47 -4.94 20.49
C LEU A 647 12.38 -6.16 21.41
N PRO A 648 13.34 -6.42 22.33
CA PRO A 648 13.24 -7.60 23.21
C PRO A 648 12.09 -7.52 24.20
N ILE A 649 11.65 -6.32 24.61
CA ILE A 649 10.47 -6.14 25.47
C ILE A 649 9.21 -6.53 24.70
N TYR A 650 8.98 -5.92 23.55
CA TYR A 650 7.78 -6.17 22.75
C TYR A 650 7.69 -7.61 22.22
N LEU A 651 8.81 -8.17 21.79
CA LEU A 651 8.91 -9.53 21.24
C LEU A 651 8.97 -10.63 22.33
N ASN A 652 8.86 -10.28 23.61
CA ASN A 652 8.90 -11.21 24.74
C ASN A 652 10.19 -12.06 24.78
N MET A 653 11.34 -11.46 24.45
CA MET A 653 12.61 -12.18 24.41
C MET A 653 13.22 -12.40 25.81
N PHE A 654 12.86 -11.60 26.78
CA PHE A 654 13.35 -11.77 28.16
C PHE A 654 12.80 -13.05 28.83
N PRO A 655 13.60 -13.77 29.62
CA PRO A 655 13.22 -15.07 30.16
C PRO A 655 12.07 -15.03 31.18
N THR A 656 11.84 -13.90 31.85
CA THR A 656 10.76 -13.73 32.84
C THR A 656 10.06 -12.38 32.67
N GLN A 657 8.79 -12.33 33.04
CA GLN A 657 8.00 -11.11 33.07
C GLN A 657 8.68 -10.03 33.97
N GLN A 658 9.22 -10.41 35.11
CA GLN A 658 9.90 -9.48 36.03
C GLN A 658 11.13 -8.80 35.37
N ILE A 659 11.95 -9.55 34.65
CA ILE A 659 13.10 -8.99 33.94
C ILE A 659 12.63 -8.04 32.81
N ARG A 660 11.57 -8.41 32.09
CA ARG A 660 10.97 -7.59 31.07
C ARG A 660 10.42 -6.27 31.61
N GLU A 661 9.73 -6.29 32.74
CA GLU A 661 9.24 -5.09 33.42
C GLU A 661 10.38 -4.18 33.91
N LYS A 662 11.49 -4.76 34.38
CA LYS A 662 12.70 -3.98 34.70
C LYS A 662 13.30 -3.34 33.44
N ALA A 663 13.34 -4.07 32.32
CA ALA A 663 13.80 -3.52 31.05
C ALA A 663 12.91 -2.37 30.59
N ALA A 664 11.59 -2.49 30.75
CA ALA A 664 10.63 -1.42 30.42
C ALA A 664 10.82 -0.19 31.34
N ALA A 665 11.12 -0.38 32.64
CA ALA A 665 11.46 0.71 33.54
C ALA A 665 12.77 1.41 33.12
N ASN A 666 13.78 0.65 32.67
CA ASN A 666 15.02 1.23 32.11
C ASN A 666 14.75 2.02 30.83
N LEU A 667 13.89 1.49 29.94
CA LEU A 667 13.45 2.21 28.72
C LEU A 667 12.72 3.51 29.07
N ALA A 668 11.82 3.50 30.06
CA ALA A 668 11.11 4.70 30.53
C ALA A 668 12.09 5.74 31.10
N ALA A 669 13.08 5.30 31.88
CA ALA A 669 14.13 6.18 32.40
C ALA A 669 15.00 6.77 31.30
N LEU A 670 15.31 6.00 30.24
CA LEU A 670 16.03 6.46 29.05
C LEU A 670 15.20 7.49 28.28
N ALA A 671 13.92 7.21 28.03
CA ALA A 671 13.03 8.15 27.38
C ALA A 671 12.89 9.46 28.17
N LYS A 672 12.79 9.39 29.51
CA LYS A 672 12.74 10.57 30.37
C LYS A 672 14.02 11.41 30.29
N ARG A 673 15.21 10.77 30.25
CA ARG A 673 16.49 11.49 30.07
C ARG A 673 16.56 12.22 28.70
N ASN A 674 15.84 11.73 27.72
CA ASN A 674 15.71 12.33 26.38
C ASN A 674 14.46 13.22 26.24
N ASP A 675 13.97 13.81 27.33
CA ASP A 675 12.78 14.69 27.30
C ASP A 675 11.55 14.02 26.66
N TRP A 676 11.40 12.71 26.80
CA TRP A 676 10.34 11.90 26.20
C TRP A 676 10.35 11.91 24.66
N CYS A 677 11.47 12.28 24.04
CA CYS A 677 11.65 12.27 22.60
C CYS A 677 11.90 10.84 22.08
N ILE A 678 11.51 10.62 20.82
CA ILE A 678 11.75 9.35 20.11
C ILE A 678 13.23 9.25 19.78
N GLY A 679 13.83 8.10 20.08
CA GLY A 679 15.19 7.74 19.72
C GLY A 679 15.28 6.44 18.95
N THR A 680 14.13 5.96 18.43
CA THR A 680 14.04 4.73 17.65
C THR A 680 14.06 5.02 16.17
N GLY A 681 14.69 4.14 15.40
CA GLY A 681 14.52 4.07 13.93
C GLY A 681 13.29 3.23 13.53
N PHE A 682 13.15 2.93 12.25
CA PHE A 682 12.01 2.18 11.68
C PHE A 682 11.69 0.87 12.41
N PRO A 683 12.68 0.03 12.84
CA PRO A 683 12.37 -1.22 13.55
C PRO A 683 11.76 -1.02 14.93
N GLY A 684 12.11 0.05 15.64
CA GLY A 684 11.69 0.27 17.03
C GLY A 684 10.44 1.14 17.17
N THR A 685 10.27 2.11 16.28
CA THR A 685 9.20 3.14 16.36
C THR A 685 7.79 2.55 16.47
N PRO A 686 7.39 1.49 15.72
CA PRO A 686 6.05 0.91 15.83
C PRO A 686 5.73 0.33 17.20
N TYR A 687 6.74 -0.05 17.95
CA TYR A 687 6.60 -0.91 19.15
C TYR A 687 6.91 -0.22 20.46
N ILE A 688 7.52 0.97 20.44
CA ILE A 688 7.99 1.65 21.68
C ILE A 688 6.87 1.92 22.68
N LEU A 689 5.71 2.40 22.21
CA LEU A 689 4.58 2.68 23.08
C LEU A 689 3.97 1.41 23.67
N PHE A 690 3.91 0.31 22.89
CA PHE A 690 3.50 -1.00 23.40
C PHE A 690 4.50 -1.56 24.41
N ALA A 691 5.80 -1.47 24.12
CA ALA A 691 6.85 -1.94 25.02
C ALA A 691 6.77 -1.27 26.40
N LEU A 692 6.45 0.00 26.46
CA LEU A 692 6.22 0.74 27.69
C LEU A 692 4.86 0.39 28.32
N CYS A 693 3.79 0.58 27.59
CA CYS A 693 2.41 0.51 28.07
C CYS A 693 2.06 -0.88 28.62
N ASP A 694 2.40 -1.94 27.87
CA ASP A 694 2.06 -3.32 28.23
C ASP A 694 2.93 -3.91 29.37
N ASN A 695 3.95 -3.16 29.83
CA ASN A 695 4.86 -3.56 30.90
C ASN A 695 4.87 -2.56 32.05
N GLY A 696 3.72 -1.92 32.33
CA GLY A 696 3.50 -1.10 33.54
C GLY A 696 4.02 0.32 33.45
N GLN A 697 4.47 0.79 32.29
CA GLN A 697 4.99 2.15 32.07
C GLN A 697 4.01 3.01 31.27
N VAL A 698 2.72 3.00 31.65
CA VAL A 698 1.64 3.69 30.93
C VAL A 698 1.89 5.17 30.80
N ASP A 699 2.25 5.85 31.91
CA ASP A 699 2.52 7.29 31.89
C ASP A 699 3.66 7.66 30.95
N ALA A 700 4.73 6.84 30.93
CA ALA A 700 5.85 7.03 30.02
C ALA A 700 5.41 6.93 28.54
N ALA A 701 4.57 5.96 28.19
CA ALA A 701 4.02 5.80 26.86
C ALA A 701 3.20 7.05 26.44
N TYR A 702 2.33 7.53 27.31
CA TYR A 702 1.54 8.74 27.02
C TYR A 702 2.37 10.03 27.01
N HIS A 703 3.40 10.16 27.84
CA HIS A 703 4.33 11.28 27.77
C HIS A 703 5.05 11.33 26.42
N MET A 704 5.46 10.18 25.89
CA MET A 704 6.08 10.11 24.57
C MET A 704 5.07 10.41 23.44
N LEU A 705 3.88 9.80 23.50
CA LEU A 705 2.84 9.99 22.47
C LEU A 705 2.40 11.46 22.36
N LEU A 706 2.24 12.14 23.51
CA LEU A 706 1.75 13.52 23.60
C LEU A 706 2.87 14.57 23.54
N ASN A 707 4.12 14.13 23.38
CA ASN A 707 5.26 15.05 23.27
C ASN A 707 5.16 15.89 22.00
N THR A 708 5.40 17.19 22.11
CA THR A 708 5.40 18.15 20.99
C THR A 708 6.79 18.73 20.68
N LYS A 709 7.85 18.16 21.30
CA LYS A 709 9.23 18.49 20.99
C LYS A 709 9.76 17.54 19.89
N CYS A 710 10.64 18.01 19.04
CA CYS A 710 11.34 17.16 18.06
C CYS A 710 12.42 16.32 18.77
N PRO A 711 12.50 15.02 18.49
CA PRO A 711 11.69 14.14 17.63
C PRO A 711 10.42 13.61 18.31
N SER A 712 9.25 13.83 17.73
CA SER A 712 7.98 13.22 18.18
C SER A 712 6.90 13.34 17.10
N TRP A 713 5.86 12.48 17.16
CA TRP A 713 4.72 12.53 16.23
C TRP A 713 3.96 13.87 16.28
N LEU A 714 3.73 14.42 17.48
CA LEU A 714 2.98 15.66 17.60
C LEU A 714 3.81 16.92 17.33
N TYR A 715 5.14 16.82 17.28
CA TYR A 715 5.96 17.87 16.70
C TYR A 715 5.63 18.12 15.24
N GLU A 716 5.53 17.07 14.42
CA GLU A 716 5.15 17.20 13.02
C GLU A 716 3.78 17.87 12.87
N VAL A 717 2.79 17.44 13.68
CA VAL A 717 1.45 18.04 13.70
C VAL A 717 1.51 19.52 14.07
N LYS A 718 2.27 19.87 15.11
CA LYS A 718 2.48 21.25 15.55
C LYS A 718 3.17 22.12 14.48
N ALA A 719 4.11 21.54 13.73
CA ALA A 719 4.79 22.20 12.61
C ALA A 719 3.91 22.30 11.34
N GLY A 720 2.64 21.89 11.40
CA GLY A 720 1.66 22.01 10.31
C GLY A 720 1.70 20.89 9.28
N ALA A 721 2.24 19.71 9.64
CA ALA A 721 2.21 18.53 8.79
C ALA A 721 0.78 18.13 8.45
N THR A 722 0.56 17.78 7.20
CA THR A 722 -0.71 17.23 6.69
C THR A 722 -0.58 15.78 6.23
N THR A 723 0.60 15.23 6.39
CA THR A 723 1.04 13.87 6.10
C THR A 723 2.12 13.50 7.10
N ILE A 724 2.48 12.23 7.23
CA ILE A 724 3.60 11.75 8.04
C ILE A 724 4.91 12.02 7.29
N TRP A 725 5.95 12.42 8.00
CA TRP A 725 7.26 12.69 7.45
C TRP A 725 8.19 11.47 7.58
N GLU A 726 9.21 11.40 6.72
CA GLU A 726 10.26 10.38 6.77
C GLU A 726 11.20 10.58 7.97
N ARG A 727 11.50 11.84 8.27
CA ARG A 727 12.34 12.27 9.37
C ARG A 727 11.58 13.27 10.23
N TRP A 728 11.75 13.16 11.52
CA TRP A 728 11.09 13.98 12.53
C TRP A 728 11.42 15.49 12.43
N ASP A 729 12.65 15.83 11.97
CA ASP A 729 13.19 17.17 11.80
C ASP A 729 12.96 17.75 10.39
N GLY A 730 11.91 17.32 9.71
CA GLY A 730 11.61 17.74 8.33
C GLY A 730 11.47 19.26 8.17
N LEU A 731 10.84 19.93 9.14
CA LEU A 731 10.83 21.39 9.26
C LEU A 731 11.30 21.78 10.66
N ASP A 732 11.97 22.91 10.78
CA ASP A 732 12.30 23.50 12.08
C ASP A 732 11.08 24.19 12.72
N GLU A 733 11.24 24.76 13.91
CA GLU A 733 10.17 25.44 14.66
C GLU A 733 9.59 26.65 13.92
N ASN A 734 10.30 27.19 12.94
CA ASN A 734 9.88 28.32 12.09
C ASN A 734 9.25 27.83 10.75
N GLY A 735 9.11 26.52 10.56
CA GLY A 735 8.59 25.93 9.33
C GLY A 735 9.59 25.95 8.17
N VAL A 736 10.88 26.09 8.46
CA VAL A 736 11.95 26.09 7.45
C VAL A 736 12.54 24.68 7.30
N CYS A 737 12.71 24.23 6.07
CA CYS A 737 13.36 22.97 5.77
C CYS A 737 14.87 23.07 6.06
N PRO A 738 15.43 22.27 6.97
CA PRO A 738 16.84 22.33 7.37
C PRO A 738 17.74 21.60 6.36
N ILE A 739 17.71 21.98 5.09
CA ILE A 739 18.56 21.35 4.07
C ILE A 739 19.96 21.96 4.13
N GLY A 740 20.93 21.16 4.57
CA GLY A 740 22.34 21.51 4.53
C GLY A 740 23.01 21.23 3.18
N ASP A 741 24.27 21.68 3.06
CA ASP A 741 25.06 21.48 1.83
C ASP A 741 25.73 20.10 1.72
N ASP A 742 25.72 19.27 2.76
CA ASP A 742 26.45 18.00 2.84
C ASP A 742 25.76 16.79 2.18
N GLY A 743 24.53 17.00 1.67
CA GLY A 743 23.78 15.99 0.91
C GLY A 743 23.06 14.92 1.72
N THR A 744 23.31 14.78 3.03
CA THR A 744 22.55 13.87 3.91
C THR A 744 21.15 14.41 4.18
N ASP A 745 21.00 15.72 4.21
CA ASP A 745 19.75 16.44 4.47
C ASP A 745 18.75 16.35 3.31
N LYS A 746 19.19 15.93 2.12
CA LYS A 746 18.32 15.69 0.95
C LYS A 746 17.49 14.40 1.02
N MET A 747 17.72 13.57 2.05
CA MET A 747 16.91 12.38 2.31
C MET A 747 15.72 12.75 3.19
N ILE A 748 14.79 13.52 2.64
CA ILE A 748 13.53 13.91 3.28
C ILE A 748 12.38 13.70 2.31
N SER A 749 11.32 13.08 2.79
CA SER A 749 9.97 13.10 2.22
C SER A 749 9.00 13.61 3.28
N TYR A 750 8.15 14.57 2.89
CA TYR A 750 7.08 15.05 3.77
C TYR A 750 5.81 14.22 3.63
N ASN A 751 5.88 13.09 2.92
CA ASN A 751 4.78 12.16 2.71
C ASN A 751 5.29 10.72 2.67
N HIS A 752 5.53 10.14 3.87
CA HIS A 752 6.21 8.87 4.05
C HIS A 752 5.57 8.09 5.22
N TYR A 753 4.79 7.08 4.97
CA TYR A 753 3.86 6.50 5.92
C TYR A 753 4.48 5.66 7.05
N ALA A 754 5.75 5.23 6.97
CA ALA A 754 6.34 4.24 7.88
C ALA A 754 6.19 4.59 9.38
N SER A 755 6.54 5.85 9.77
CA SER A 755 6.39 6.32 11.16
C SER A 755 4.93 6.45 11.61
N GLY A 756 3.98 6.43 10.67
CA GLY A 756 2.54 6.33 10.92
C GLY A 756 2.09 4.97 11.46
N ALA A 757 3.00 4.00 11.61
CA ALA A 757 2.75 2.73 12.28
C ALA A 757 2.24 2.88 13.72
N VAL A 758 2.41 4.04 14.35
CA VAL A 758 1.80 4.40 15.65
C VAL A 758 0.27 4.30 15.63
N GLY A 759 -0.37 4.34 14.47
CA GLY A 759 -1.81 4.11 14.32
C GLY A 759 -2.27 2.79 14.95
N ASP A 760 -1.47 1.74 14.88
CA ASP A 760 -1.75 0.46 15.56
C ASP A 760 -1.98 0.66 17.08
N PHE A 761 -1.17 1.50 17.74
CA PHE A 761 -1.33 1.83 19.17
C PHE A 761 -2.62 2.63 19.43
N LEU A 762 -2.99 3.55 18.56
CA LEU A 762 -4.22 4.34 18.70
C LEU A 762 -5.45 3.41 18.78
N TYR A 763 -5.54 2.43 17.88
CA TYR A 763 -6.64 1.46 17.88
C TYR A 763 -6.56 0.49 19.05
N ARG A 764 -5.41 -0.13 19.28
CA ARG A 764 -5.28 -1.25 20.22
C ARG A 764 -5.17 -0.85 21.68
N ARG A 765 -4.69 0.36 22.00
CA ARG A 765 -4.51 0.80 23.40
C ARG A 765 -5.38 1.97 23.77
N ILE A 766 -5.49 2.99 22.93
CA ILE A 766 -6.34 4.15 23.25
C ILE A 766 -7.82 3.76 23.09
N ALA A 767 -8.24 3.34 21.89
CA ALA A 767 -9.60 2.84 21.71
C ALA A 767 -9.81 1.47 22.38
N GLY A 768 -8.76 0.65 22.42
CA GLY A 768 -8.71 -0.63 23.10
C GLY A 768 -9.15 -1.83 22.27
N ILE A 769 -9.39 -1.68 20.95
CA ILE A 769 -9.91 -2.76 20.09
C ILE A 769 -8.77 -3.51 19.39
N GLU A 770 -8.68 -4.83 19.58
CA GLU A 770 -7.70 -5.69 18.90
C GLU A 770 -8.21 -7.12 18.69
N PRO A 771 -7.82 -7.82 17.60
CA PRO A 771 -8.18 -9.21 17.41
C PRO A 771 -7.40 -10.12 18.38
N THR A 772 -8.09 -11.05 19.06
CA THR A 772 -7.48 -12.13 19.82
C THR A 772 -7.44 -13.44 19.01
N GLU A 773 -8.38 -13.61 18.07
CA GLU A 773 -8.34 -14.63 17.03
C GLU A 773 -8.35 -13.96 15.66
N ALA A 774 -7.73 -14.61 14.67
CA ALA A 774 -7.69 -14.12 13.31
C ALA A 774 -9.10 -13.87 12.75
N GLY A 775 -9.24 -12.80 11.95
CA GLY A 775 -10.51 -12.36 11.38
C GLY A 775 -11.48 -11.77 12.41
N TYR A 776 -11.04 -11.46 13.64
CA TYR A 776 -11.91 -10.95 14.69
C TYR A 776 -13.02 -11.93 15.09
N LYS A 777 -12.81 -13.23 14.92
CA LYS A 777 -13.76 -14.25 15.43
C LYS A 777 -14.01 -14.08 16.92
N THR A 778 -12.91 -13.83 17.65
CA THR A 778 -12.88 -13.25 18.98
C THR A 778 -11.98 -12.03 18.96
N PHE A 779 -12.43 -10.95 19.56
CA PHE A 779 -11.63 -9.73 19.71
C PHE A 779 -11.75 -9.19 21.12
N ARG A 780 -10.78 -8.39 21.53
CA ARG A 780 -10.75 -7.75 22.82
C ARG A 780 -11.08 -6.27 22.71
N VAL A 781 -11.79 -5.76 23.70
CA VAL A 781 -11.89 -4.32 23.97
C VAL A 781 -11.36 -4.08 25.39
N LYS A 782 -10.20 -3.41 25.47
CA LYS A 782 -9.52 -3.06 26.71
C LYS A 782 -8.82 -1.71 26.57
N PRO A 783 -9.54 -0.59 26.70
CA PRO A 783 -8.93 0.75 26.69
C PRO A 783 -7.95 0.91 27.84
N ILE A 784 -6.82 1.55 27.57
CA ILE A 784 -5.84 1.92 28.59
C ILE A 784 -5.89 3.42 28.78
N LEU A 785 -6.44 3.87 29.90
CA LEU A 785 -6.61 5.29 30.21
C LEU A 785 -5.25 5.94 30.52
N GLY A 786 -5.06 7.17 30.05
CA GLY A 786 -3.83 7.94 30.29
C GLY A 786 -3.80 9.25 29.51
N GLY A 787 -2.77 10.07 29.75
CA GLY A 787 -2.54 11.31 29.00
C GLY A 787 -3.65 12.36 29.11
N GLY A 788 -4.57 12.25 30.08
CA GLY A 788 -5.70 13.15 30.21
C GLY A 788 -6.78 12.99 29.14
N LEU A 789 -6.79 11.90 28.38
CA LEU A 789 -7.85 11.60 27.41
C LEU A 789 -9.16 11.29 28.13
N THR A 790 -10.25 11.93 27.69
CA THR A 790 -11.58 11.77 28.28
C THR A 790 -12.53 10.97 27.38
N SER A 791 -12.16 10.69 26.14
CA SER A 791 -12.95 9.84 25.25
C SER A 791 -12.11 9.31 24.11
N ALA A 792 -12.49 8.14 23.57
CA ALA A 792 -12.04 7.68 22.26
C ALA A 792 -13.09 6.77 21.62
N SER A 793 -13.02 6.69 20.30
CA SER A 793 -13.83 5.79 19.48
C SER A 793 -13.00 5.19 18.36
N ALA A 794 -13.30 3.95 18.01
CA ALA A 794 -12.76 3.31 16.83
C ALA A 794 -13.80 2.40 16.17
N LYS A 795 -13.71 2.29 14.86
CA LYS A 795 -14.45 1.33 14.05
C LYS A 795 -13.48 0.57 13.15
N VAL A 796 -13.68 -0.73 13.05
CA VAL A 796 -12.87 -1.64 12.22
C VAL A 796 -13.80 -2.52 11.39
N ARG A 797 -13.58 -2.65 10.09
CA ARG A 797 -14.25 -3.62 9.24
C ARG A 797 -13.60 -4.98 9.42
N THR A 798 -14.39 -5.94 9.91
CA THR A 798 -13.99 -7.35 10.03
C THR A 798 -14.65 -8.19 8.93
N PRO A 799 -14.25 -9.46 8.72
CA PRO A 799 -14.96 -10.38 7.83
C PRO A 799 -16.41 -10.63 8.23
N TYR A 800 -16.78 -10.31 9.46
CA TYR A 800 -18.11 -10.51 10.03
C TYR A 800 -18.96 -9.22 10.05
N GLY A 801 -18.40 -8.09 9.59
CA GLY A 801 -19.02 -6.77 9.62
C GLY A 801 -18.25 -5.77 10.47
N ASP A 802 -18.85 -4.63 10.75
CA ASP A 802 -18.18 -3.56 11.50
C ASP A 802 -18.17 -3.87 13.01
N ALA A 803 -16.98 -3.96 13.60
CA ALA A 803 -16.78 -3.92 15.04
C ALA A 803 -16.44 -2.49 15.45
N SER A 804 -17.02 -2.00 16.55
CA SER A 804 -16.70 -0.66 17.04
C SER A 804 -16.68 -0.57 18.56
N VAL A 805 -15.94 0.40 19.04
CA VAL A 805 -15.85 0.79 20.44
C VAL A 805 -15.93 2.31 20.56
N GLN A 806 -16.68 2.79 21.56
CA GLN A 806 -16.67 4.18 21.98
C GLN A 806 -16.68 4.21 23.51
N TRP A 807 -15.76 4.95 24.09
CA TRP A 807 -15.72 5.17 25.52
C TRP A 807 -15.57 6.64 25.89
N GLU A 808 -16.06 6.97 27.07
CA GLU A 808 -15.94 8.31 27.66
C GLU A 808 -15.79 8.23 29.17
N THR A 809 -15.16 9.24 29.73
CA THR A 809 -15.07 9.45 31.18
C THR A 809 -15.80 10.73 31.58
N ALA A 810 -16.63 10.66 32.60
CA ALA A 810 -17.32 11.80 33.21
C ALA A 810 -17.22 11.70 34.73
N ALA A 811 -16.57 12.68 35.37
CA ALA A 811 -16.17 12.61 36.78
C ALA A 811 -15.42 11.27 37.04
N ASP A 812 -15.90 10.47 37.97
CA ASP A 812 -15.30 9.21 38.39
C ASP A 812 -15.91 7.98 37.67
N THR A 813 -16.65 8.22 36.56
CA THR A 813 -17.32 7.13 35.83
C THR A 813 -16.71 6.97 34.44
N PHE A 814 -16.36 5.73 34.12
CA PHE A 814 -16.02 5.30 32.76
C PHE A 814 -17.23 4.59 32.15
N THR A 815 -17.58 4.97 30.93
CA THR A 815 -18.65 4.34 30.14
C THR A 815 -18.09 3.87 28.82
N VAL A 816 -18.38 2.62 28.43
CA VAL A 816 -17.98 2.08 27.11
C VAL A 816 -19.16 1.44 26.42
N THR A 817 -19.31 1.73 25.11
CA THR A 817 -20.25 1.08 24.20
C THR A 817 -19.48 0.29 23.14
N VAL A 818 -19.83 -0.99 22.98
CA VAL A 818 -19.16 -1.91 22.03
C VAL A 818 -20.22 -2.48 21.07
N CYS A 819 -19.95 -2.43 19.77
CA CYS A 819 -20.73 -3.13 18.76
C CYS A 819 -19.98 -4.40 18.35
N VAL A 820 -20.63 -5.56 18.53
CA VAL A 820 -20.08 -6.89 18.26
C VAL A 820 -20.80 -7.47 17.03
N PRO A 821 -20.09 -7.75 15.91
CA PRO A 821 -20.68 -8.31 14.69
C PRO A 821 -21.31 -9.68 14.91
N VAL A 822 -22.30 -10.03 14.07
CA VAL A 822 -22.94 -11.35 14.09
C VAL A 822 -21.92 -12.46 13.89
N GLY A 823 -21.95 -13.47 14.75
CA GLY A 823 -21.04 -14.62 14.67
C GLY A 823 -19.67 -14.40 15.29
N THR A 824 -19.45 -13.28 15.99
CA THR A 824 -18.21 -12.99 16.75
C THR A 824 -18.47 -12.85 18.25
N ARG A 825 -17.39 -12.73 19.03
CA ARG A 825 -17.43 -12.49 20.47
C ARG A 825 -16.43 -11.39 20.83
N CYS A 826 -16.79 -10.57 21.82
CA CYS A 826 -15.89 -9.57 22.37
C CYS A 826 -15.55 -9.87 23.85
N GLU A 827 -14.26 -9.88 24.17
CA GLU A 827 -13.73 -9.90 25.53
C GLU A 827 -13.58 -8.44 25.99
N LEU A 828 -14.58 -7.92 26.71
CA LEU A 828 -14.52 -6.57 27.28
C LEU A 828 -13.85 -6.60 28.66
N THR A 829 -12.82 -5.78 28.84
CA THR A 829 -12.18 -5.53 30.15
C THR A 829 -12.26 -4.05 30.47
N LEU A 830 -12.89 -3.71 31.57
CA LEU A 830 -13.03 -2.34 32.08
C LEU A 830 -11.78 -1.88 32.83
N PRO A 831 -11.57 -0.57 33.02
CA PRO A 831 -10.42 -0.03 33.78
C PRO A 831 -10.28 -0.55 35.23
N ASP A 832 -11.37 -0.89 35.88
CA ASP A 832 -11.37 -1.48 37.22
C ASP A 832 -10.95 -2.97 37.26
N GLY A 833 -10.67 -3.57 36.09
CA GLY A 833 -10.30 -4.98 35.95
C GLY A 833 -11.49 -5.93 35.74
N THR A 834 -12.72 -5.43 35.81
CA THR A 834 -13.92 -6.26 35.52
C THR A 834 -13.91 -6.71 34.10
N SER A 835 -14.15 -8.01 33.87
CA SER A 835 -14.15 -8.60 32.51
C SER A 835 -15.46 -9.34 32.24
N GLN A 836 -15.93 -9.25 30.98
CA GLN A 836 -17.14 -9.97 30.51
C GLN A 836 -17.00 -10.33 29.02
N ILE A 837 -17.72 -11.38 28.62
CA ILE A 837 -17.81 -11.82 27.23
C ILE A 837 -19.12 -11.32 26.65
N LEU A 838 -19.03 -10.54 25.57
CA LEU A 838 -20.18 -9.99 24.83
C LEU A 838 -20.45 -10.83 23.59
N ALA A 839 -21.72 -11.20 23.43
CA ALA A 839 -22.21 -11.80 22.18
C ALA A 839 -22.49 -10.70 21.13
N SER A 840 -22.94 -11.06 19.92
CA SER A 840 -23.33 -10.12 18.88
C SER A 840 -24.37 -9.10 19.36
N GLY A 841 -24.25 -7.85 18.87
CA GLY A 841 -25.13 -6.73 19.25
C GLY A 841 -24.38 -5.54 19.82
N THR A 842 -25.12 -4.53 20.28
CA THR A 842 -24.56 -3.33 20.91
C THR A 842 -24.72 -3.45 22.44
N HIS A 843 -23.63 -3.27 23.15
CA HIS A 843 -23.54 -3.41 24.60
C HIS A 843 -22.93 -2.16 25.22
N THR A 844 -23.48 -1.74 26.35
CA THR A 844 -22.92 -0.63 27.15
C THR A 844 -22.58 -1.13 28.56
N ALA A 845 -21.42 -0.75 29.04
CA ALA A 845 -20.93 -1.08 30.37
C ALA A 845 -20.29 0.15 31.04
N THR A 846 -20.33 0.18 32.37
CA THR A 846 -19.78 1.29 33.17
C THR A 846 -18.98 0.74 34.35
N CYS A 847 -17.97 1.49 34.76
CA CYS A 847 -17.26 1.25 36.04
C CYS A 847 -16.79 2.56 36.67
N SER A 848 -16.41 2.50 37.96
CA SER A 848 -15.74 3.61 38.63
C SER A 848 -14.26 3.62 38.25
N ILE A 849 -13.68 4.83 38.11
CA ILE A 849 -12.26 5.08 37.84
C ILE A 849 -11.61 5.95 38.92
N SER A 850 -12.20 5.94 40.13
CA SER A 850 -11.70 6.66 41.30
C SER A 850 -10.32 6.20 41.75
#